data_ae4648cff5e048b22c58aa81dad5e2c4
#
_entry.id   ae4648cff5e048b22c58aa81dad5e2c4
#
_cell.length_a   1.000
_cell.length_b   1.000
_cell.length_c   1.000
_cell.angle_alpha   90.00
_cell.angle_beta   90.00
_cell.angle_gamma   90.00
#
_symmetry.space_group_name_H-M   'P 1'
#
loop_
_entity.id
_entity.type
_entity.pdbx_description
1 polymer ?
#
loop_
_entity_poly.entity_id
_entity_poly.type
_entity_poly.pdbx_seq_one_letter_code
_entity_poly.pdbx_strand_id
1 'polypeptide(L)'
;MPTAPQNTDELYQALQENDRRPYGRTRTVTAEELVDAAEQFDEPRALVHALLELQEAYTYGSEPRKSPVVFARLLNLFDEQPDVFDDRLRHLLFWRFKWVGHALRQLPEVPLTGLRQWLTEMRDRYEKADLGLQPYYGQAYQLAAHLGEGATLAYELWASRTRTQLSDCEACEICERALYHLMEGDDERALSVWEPVLAGKESCQEEPARSMSYALLPLLRTGRTDRARELHLAGYRGCRRNPSMSQEVGRHLEFCALTGNEARGLELLAENRIMFDEVDSPLDQLGFLTGAEVLLQRVESLGHGELPAAGYAGRTWTVADLRAEVRRRADDLAARFDARNGTTAHADRRRARLDRAPLVDTLELTLRARALDDVAPAAAIPATAPTSRTAAAVPDALPELIVRARALDEQGHPDAQACWARLRTLVAARDYTHPDDPAVGPLVRLRADLLAEEASRAGDKDEFTDAADLHEEAAALYDDAGEAGQAALARACALLALAEKAVADASAENAGEGADVPAENATQGTDAPSERAGNDVDATDPKVAALTAAHASMVRLHEETPDLTPSQEARLLRLRATALGLRLQTSRSEEHVAPVQAEIDKLLAFATEHDIAVQVSGALLLRTSTHALSGDLPTAVTEIDALLDRLKSEGPAWHLPRTLGLRGRLQLALHDAQAAQADLAEGLRLAAEWPADAVDAARLHGDLAEAVMHLGRPDEALRHLTRSAELELRQGSRTDAYCTYSNAAQLSLDLGRVEDCIALLDSLLAEPDVAAGDVDDRLVAQLRLTRARALHAGEDLKAATAEFVALAAESAGWDDDPGSHAMIAAETAVLLGESGEFDRAREAADQALAAHARAPRYEHLSNSLRELARLQAQQQGPHGLDSARAFLTDAGRIADEARTAEFETHGRSLDTALAYEHGRVAAYAGEYEEALIALDKALALLGDPNRADDAGEWAECIRLAGAVEGLYLERPAPALTRLEAAIAQLTALGHTEEAEALTSLATRLRDE
;
A
#
# COMPACT_ATOMS: atom_id res chain seq x y z
N MET A 1 33.10 -13.02 10.28
CA MET A 1 33.75 -11.72 10.38
C MET A 1 34.68 -11.59 9.17
N PRO A 2 34.68 -10.49 8.43
CA PRO A 2 35.70 -10.29 7.43
C PRO A 2 37.06 -10.31 8.10
N THR A 3 38.04 -10.88 7.46
CA THR A 3 39.44 -10.90 7.94
C THR A 3 39.96 -9.46 7.98
N ALA A 4 40.65 -9.07 9.05
CA ALA A 4 41.26 -7.75 9.15
C ALA A 4 42.20 -7.52 7.96
N PRO A 5 42.22 -6.30 7.35
CA PRO A 5 43.08 -5.98 6.22
C PRO A 5 44.54 -6.25 6.55
N GLN A 6 45.25 -6.92 5.64
CA GLN A 6 46.67 -7.29 5.85
C GLN A 6 47.64 -6.31 5.21
N ASN A 7 47.16 -5.41 4.38
CA ASN A 7 47.93 -4.37 3.67
C ASN A 7 47.02 -3.17 3.37
N THR A 8 47.66 -2.11 2.89
CA THR A 8 46.96 -0.84 2.60
C THR A 8 45.96 -0.96 1.45
N ASP A 9 46.21 -1.78 0.44
CA ASP A 9 45.30 -1.97 -0.68
C ASP A 9 44.00 -2.64 -0.19
N GLU A 10 44.11 -3.69 0.63
CA GLU A 10 42.95 -4.33 1.28
C GLU A 10 42.20 -3.35 2.21
N LEU A 11 42.93 -2.46 2.90
CA LEU A 11 42.31 -1.43 3.74
C LEU A 11 41.51 -0.45 2.90
N TYR A 12 42.04 0.05 1.77
CA TYR A 12 41.29 0.94 0.87
C TYR A 12 40.05 0.26 0.29
N GLN A 13 40.13 -1.01 -0.08
CA GLN A 13 38.96 -1.77 -0.51
C GLN A 13 37.90 -1.90 0.60
N ALA A 14 38.33 -2.25 1.81
CA ALA A 14 37.42 -2.38 2.95
C ALA A 14 36.77 -1.04 3.34
N LEU A 15 37.50 0.08 3.23
CA LEU A 15 36.93 1.42 3.41
C LEU A 15 35.86 1.72 2.35
N GLN A 16 36.11 1.38 1.09
CA GLN A 16 35.13 1.54 0.01
C GLN A 16 33.86 0.67 0.22
N GLU A 17 34.04 -0.56 0.69
CA GLU A 17 32.93 -1.45 1.01
C GLU A 17 32.12 -0.93 2.19
N ASN A 18 32.78 -0.34 3.20
CA ASN A 18 32.11 0.25 4.36
C ASN A 18 31.36 1.54 4.00
N ASP A 19 31.91 2.37 3.13
CA ASP A 19 31.28 3.59 2.65
C ASP A 19 29.93 3.33 1.92
N ARG A 20 29.80 2.18 1.26
CA ARG A 20 28.55 1.76 0.61
C ARG A 20 27.48 1.26 1.57
N ARG A 21 27.82 0.99 2.83
CA ARG A 21 26.86 0.50 3.84
C ARG A 21 25.93 1.62 4.30
N PRO A 22 24.70 1.28 4.66
CA PRO A 22 23.81 2.22 5.34
C PRO A 22 24.45 2.75 6.64
N TYR A 23 24.16 4.00 6.96
CA TYR A 23 24.58 4.55 8.26
C TYR A 23 23.91 3.81 9.41
N GLY A 24 24.63 3.65 10.51
CA GLY A 24 24.19 2.94 11.68
C GLY A 24 25.33 2.13 12.32
N ARG A 25 24.99 1.40 13.37
CA ARG A 25 25.96 0.73 14.26
C ARG A 25 26.95 -0.20 13.51
N THR A 26 26.49 -0.92 12.48
CA THR A 26 27.35 -1.83 11.72
C THR A 26 28.44 -1.08 10.96
N ARG A 27 28.10 0.03 10.26
CA ARG A 27 29.04 0.89 9.56
C ARG A 27 30.04 1.50 10.54
N THR A 28 29.55 2.00 11.69
CA THR A 28 30.36 2.62 12.72
C THR A 28 31.40 1.65 13.33
N VAL A 29 30.95 0.45 13.76
CA VAL A 29 31.88 -0.55 14.33
C VAL A 29 32.93 -1.00 13.32
N THR A 30 32.53 -1.20 12.07
CA THR A 30 33.52 -1.53 11.01
C THR A 30 34.51 -0.38 10.78
N ALA A 31 34.05 0.88 10.78
CA ALA A 31 34.96 2.04 10.65
C ALA A 31 35.93 2.14 11.83
N GLU A 32 35.52 1.85 13.07
CA GLU A 32 36.38 1.75 14.24
C GLU A 32 37.47 0.67 14.03
N GLU A 33 37.07 -0.55 13.59
CA GLU A 33 38.00 -1.63 13.29
C GLU A 33 39.01 -1.27 12.16
N LEU A 34 38.55 -0.53 11.15
CA LEU A 34 39.41 -0.08 10.03
C LEU A 34 40.42 1.01 10.47
N VAL A 35 40.09 1.87 11.44
CA VAL A 35 41.05 2.79 12.04
C VAL A 35 42.10 2.02 12.82
N ASP A 36 41.69 1.05 13.67
CA ASP A 36 42.62 0.19 14.40
C ASP A 36 43.57 -0.58 13.47
N ALA A 37 43.06 -1.05 12.31
CA ALA A 37 43.88 -1.68 11.27
C ALA A 37 44.84 -0.68 10.61
N ALA A 38 44.35 0.55 10.26
CA ALA A 38 45.17 1.59 9.65
C ALA A 38 46.35 2.04 10.54
N GLU A 39 46.17 2.00 11.86
CA GLU A 39 47.23 2.33 12.84
C GLU A 39 48.37 1.31 12.84
N GLN A 40 48.16 0.09 12.29
CA GLN A 40 49.17 -0.92 12.18
C GLN A 40 50.06 -0.73 10.95
N PHE A 41 49.66 0.12 10.02
CA PHE A 41 50.44 0.40 8.80
C PHE A 41 51.27 1.67 8.99
N ASP A 42 52.50 1.68 8.53
CA ASP A 42 53.39 2.86 8.55
C ASP A 42 53.07 3.77 7.33
N GLU A 43 51.79 4.11 7.18
CA GLU A 43 51.27 4.96 6.11
C GLU A 43 50.26 5.98 6.61
N PRO A 44 50.70 7.23 6.93
CA PRO A 44 49.81 8.26 7.49
C PRO A 44 48.60 8.58 6.59
N ARG A 45 48.73 8.47 5.28
CA ARG A 45 47.62 8.73 4.34
C ARG A 45 46.48 7.72 4.51
N ALA A 46 46.78 6.44 4.70
CA ALA A 46 45.80 5.40 4.95
C ALA A 46 45.04 5.66 6.25
N LEU A 47 45.72 6.09 7.31
CA LEU A 47 45.11 6.49 8.56
C LEU A 47 44.18 7.72 8.37
N VAL A 48 44.60 8.73 7.56
CA VAL A 48 43.73 9.88 7.26
C VAL A 48 42.39 9.43 6.63
N HIS A 49 42.45 8.51 5.64
CA HIS A 49 41.23 7.99 5.01
C HIS A 49 40.35 7.21 5.97
N ALA A 50 40.92 6.37 6.85
CA ALA A 50 40.17 5.63 7.84
C ALA A 50 39.51 6.57 8.87
N LEU A 51 40.21 7.61 9.34
CA LEU A 51 39.66 8.61 10.24
C LEU A 51 38.55 9.47 9.58
N LEU A 52 38.66 9.78 8.29
CA LEU A 52 37.62 10.45 7.55
C LEU A 52 36.35 9.59 7.49
N GLU A 53 36.46 8.30 7.16
CA GLU A 53 35.33 7.37 7.17
C GLU A 53 34.69 7.24 8.56
N LEU A 54 35.51 7.09 9.60
CA LEU A 54 35.02 6.99 10.99
C LEU A 54 34.30 8.27 11.44
N GLN A 55 34.81 9.44 11.09
CA GLN A 55 34.12 10.70 11.43
C GLN A 55 32.75 10.79 10.75
N GLU A 56 32.67 10.35 9.48
CA GLU A 56 31.43 10.33 8.72
C GLU A 56 30.44 9.35 9.32
N ALA A 57 30.88 8.14 9.65
CA ALA A 57 30.06 7.13 10.31
C ALA A 57 29.48 7.63 11.63
N TYR A 58 30.27 8.34 12.44
CA TYR A 58 29.77 8.95 13.69
C TYR A 58 28.79 10.10 13.45
N THR A 59 29.02 10.93 12.45
CA THR A 59 28.19 12.10 12.15
C THR A 59 26.78 11.66 11.74
N TYR A 60 26.67 10.74 10.78
CA TYR A 60 25.40 10.23 10.28
C TYR A 60 24.85 9.03 11.06
N GLY A 61 25.65 8.42 11.94
CA GLY A 61 25.25 7.38 12.86
C GLY A 61 24.60 7.90 14.16
N SER A 62 24.36 9.20 14.27
CA SER A 62 23.80 9.86 15.48
C SER A 62 24.70 9.73 16.72
N GLU A 63 26.04 9.76 16.53
CA GLU A 63 27.02 9.71 17.62
C GLU A 63 27.83 11.03 17.74
N PRO A 64 27.17 12.18 18.01
CA PRO A 64 27.80 13.50 17.96
C PRO A 64 28.93 13.71 18.97
N ARG A 65 29.01 12.90 20.02
CA ARG A 65 30.09 12.97 21.03
C ARG A 65 31.43 12.51 20.50
N LYS A 66 31.44 11.56 19.59
CA LYS A 66 32.64 10.91 19.07
C LYS A 66 33.24 11.65 17.86
N SER A 67 32.40 12.24 16.99
CA SER A 67 32.85 12.92 15.76
C SER A 67 33.90 14.03 16.00
N PRO A 68 33.78 14.95 16.98
CA PRO A 68 34.79 15.98 17.27
C PRO A 68 36.15 15.41 17.73
N VAL A 69 36.15 14.26 18.39
CA VAL A 69 37.38 13.61 18.89
C VAL A 69 38.20 13.09 17.71
N VAL A 70 37.52 12.43 16.76
CA VAL A 70 38.18 11.94 15.52
C VAL A 70 38.70 13.11 14.68
N PHE A 71 37.90 14.17 14.57
CA PHE A 71 38.33 15.36 13.84
C PHE A 71 39.56 16.04 14.47
N ALA A 72 39.65 16.11 15.80
CA ALA A 72 40.82 16.63 16.46
C ALA A 72 42.09 15.84 16.14
N ARG A 73 42.00 14.50 15.97
CA ARG A 73 43.12 13.68 15.49
C ARG A 73 43.51 14.02 14.04
N LEU A 74 42.51 14.16 13.15
CA LEU A 74 42.75 14.61 11.76
C LEU A 74 43.47 15.98 11.71
N LEU A 75 43.03 16.91 12.56
CA LEU A 75 43.56 18.27 12.63
C LEU A 75 44.99 18.28 13.14
N ASN A 76 45.33 17.46 14.16
CA ASN A 76 46.70 17.28 14.67
C ASN A 76 47.59 16.67 13.56
N LEU A 77 47.13 15.66 12.86
CA LEU A 77 47.88 15.08 11.73
C LEU A 77 48.16 16.11 10.62
N PHE A 78 47.16 16.96 10.32
CA PHE A 78 47.36 18.05 9.36
C PHE A 78 48.37 19.10 9.84
N ASP A 79 48.36 19.45 11.12
CA ASP A 79 49.31 20.42 11.69
C ASP A 79 50.75 19.88 11.78
N GLU A 80 50.92 18.57 12.05
CA GLU A 80 52.22 17.92 12.15
C GLU A 80 52.76 17.49 10.82
N GLN A 81 51.94 17.03 9.87
CA GLN A 81 52.33 16.45 8.59
C GLN A 81 51.44 16.98 7.43
N PRO A 82 51.49 18.28 7.12
CA PRO A 82 50.63 18.87 6.11
C PRO A 82 50.80 18.27 4.70
N ASP A 83 51.98 17.76 4.40
CA ASP A 83 52.32 17.15 3.10
C ASP A 83 51.57 15.82 2.81
N VAL A 84 50.99 15.17 3.82
CA VAL A 84 50.17 13.99 3.67
C VAL A 84 48.81 14.34 3.04
N PHE A 85 48.40 15.60 3.21
CA PHE A 85 47.09 16.08 2.72
C PHE A 85 47.29 16.74 1.33
N ASP A 86 46.93 16.00 0.28
CA ASP A 86 46.78 16.60 -1.05
C ASP A 86 45.56 17.58 -1.08
N ASP A 87 45.36 18.24 -2.21
CA ASP A 87 44.30 19.23 -2.36
C ASP A 87 42.89 18.67 -2.02
N ARG A 88 42.65 17.39 -2.37
CA ARG A 88 41.36 16.70 -2.06
C ARG A 88 41.20 16.44 -0.56
N LEU A 89 42.21 15.88 0.08
CA LEU A 89 42.16 15.62 1.54
C LEU A 89 42.10 16.92 2.34
N ARG A 90 42.81 17.97 1.87
CA ARG A 90 42.69 19.31 2.46
C ARG A 90 41.29 19.88 2.31
N HIS A 91 40.69 19.76 1.14
CA HIS A 91 39.29 20.18 0.91
C HIS A 91 38.35 19.45 1.86
N LEU A 92 38.41 18.11 1.97
CA LEU A 92 37.58 17.31 2.88
C LEU A 92 37.79 17.71 4.34
N LEU A 93 39.05 17.95 4.77
CA LEU A 93 39.28 18.39 6.15
C LEU A 93 38.59 19.72 6.44
N PHE A 94 38.76 20.74 5.58
CA PHE A 94 38.13 22.05 5.78
C PHE A 94 36.61 21.97 5.64
N TRP A 95 36.09 21.16 4.74
CA TRP A 95 34.66 20.91 4.63
C TRP A 95 34.06 20.41 5.95
N ARG A 96 34.74 19.52 6.65
CA ARG A 96 34.24 18.85 7.88
C ARG A 96 34.29 19.71 9.13
N PHE A 97 34.88 20.89 9.12
CA PHE A 97 34.74 21.86 10.23
C PHE A 97 33.27 22.16 10.58
N LYS A 98 32.42 22.21 9.58
CA LYS A 98 30.97 22.45 9.78
C LYS A 98 30.30 21.32 10.55
N TRP A 99 30.65 20.07 10.23
CA TRP A 99 30.13 18.90 10.94
C TRP A 99 30.48 18.90 12.43
N VAL A 100 31.69 19.31 12.76
CA VAL A 100 32.09 19.46 14.16
C VAL A 100 31.28 20.58 14.85
N GLY A 101 31.09 21.72 14.18
CA GLY A 101 30.24 22.80 14.68
C GLY A 101 28.81 22.34 14.95
N HIS A 102 28.25 21.53 14.05
CA HIS A 102 26.95 20.91 14.21
C HIS A 102 26.94 19.95 15.41
N ALA A 103 27.88 19.00 15.48
CA ALA A 103 27.97 18.02 16.57
C ALA A 103 28.12 18.68 17.96
N LEU A 104 28.96 19.69 18.07
CA LEU A 104 29.13 20.41 19.34
C LEU A 104 27.87 21.16 19.81
N ARG A 105 27.05 21.69 18.85
CA ARG A 105 25.76 22.34 19.22
C ARG A 105 24.76 21.33 19.79
N GLN A 106 24.80 20.09 19.34
CA GLN A 106 23.87 19.05 19.78
C GLN A 106 24.12 18.58 21.23
N LEU A 107 25.25 18.97 21.86
CA LEU A 107 25.67 18.49 23.16
C LEU A 107 25.50 19.58 24.22
N PRO A 108 24.55 19.47 25.17
CA PRO A 108 24.35 20.49 26.23
C PRO A 108 25.49 20.55 27.23
N GLU A 109 26.32 19.51 27.33
CA GLU A 109 27.53 19.45 28.18
C GLU A 109 28.70 20.26 27.61
N VAL A 110 28.73 20.58 26.32
CA VAL A 110 29.73 21.45 25.73
C VAL A 110 29.43 22.90 26.07
N PRO A 111 30.31 23.63 26.80
CA PRO A 111 30.03 25.00 27.23
C PRO A 111 29.95 25.95 26.03
N LEU A 112 29.12 26.99 26.12
CA LEU A 112 28.95 27.99 25.07
C LEU A 112 30.28 28.68 24.69
N THR A 113 31.20 28.84 25.66
CA THR A 113 32.55 29.35 25.38
C THR A 113 33.35 28.43 24.45
N GLY A 114 33.19 27.11 24.59
CA GLY A 114 33.80 26.12 23.68
C GLY A 114 33.25 26.21 22.26
N LEU A 115 31.92 26.35 22.07
CA LEU A 115 31.30 26.59 20.76
C LEU A 115 31.82 27.87 20.11
N ARG A 116 31.93 28.96 20.85
CA ARG A 116 32.47 30.24 20.33
C ARG A 116 33.95 30.14 20.00
N GLN A 117 34.73 29.41 20.81
CA GLN A 117 36.15 29.15 20.52
C GLN A 117 36.32 28.32 19.25
N TRP A 118 35.48 27.31 19.06
CA TRP A 118 35.47 26.52 17.84
C TRP A 118 35.20 27.37 16.58
N LEU A 119 34.23 28.26 16.64
CA LEU A 119 33.98 29.19 15.53
C LEU A 119 35.16 30.11 15.26
N THR A 120 35.83 30.56 16.29
CA THR A 120 37.04 31.38 16.18
C THR A 120 38.15 30.57 15.52
N GLU A 121 38.40 29.35 15.93
CA GLU A 121 39.39 28.45 15.34
C GLU A 121 39.08 28.18 13.83
N MET A 122 37.82 27.91 13.51
CA MET A 122 37.37 27.75 12.12
C MET A 122 37.74 29.00 11.30
N ARG A 123 37.33 30.20 11.77
CA ARG A 123 37.61 31.47 11.08
C ARG A 123 39.11 31.65 10.86
N ASP A 124 39.92 31.55 11.92
CA ASP A 124 41.36 31.84 11.89
C ASP A 124 42.10 30.88 10.95
N ARG A 125 41.68 29.59 10.90
CA ARG A 125 42.25 28.61 9.96
C ARG A 125 41.82 28.86 8.52
N TYR A 126 40.59 29.26 8.28
CA TYR A 126 40.11 29.61 6.95
C TYR A 126 40.82 30.87 6.42
N GLU A 127 40.99 31.91 7.25
CA GLU A 127 41.74 33.09 6.90
C GLU A 127 43.20 32.77 6.60
N LYS A 128 43.86 31.96 7.44
CA LYS A 128 45.26 31.53 7.23
C LYS A 128 45.45 30.72 5.93
N ALA A 129 44.44 29.96 5.54
CA ALA A 129 44.47 29.15 4.33
C ALA A 129 43.94 29.90 3.09
N ASP A 130 43.66 31.21 3.20
CA ASP A 130 43.06 32.06 2.16
C ASP A 130 41.74 31.49 1.56
N LEU A 131 40.88 30.92 2.43
CA LEU A 131 39.58 30.35 2.08
C LEU A 131 38.47 31.37 2.40
N GLY A 132 37.42 31.33 1.58
CA GLY A 132 36.26 32.20 1.80
C GLY A 132 35.50 31.90 3.09
N LEU A 133 35.04 32.95 3.80
CA LEU A 133 34.41 32.84 5.13
C LEU A 133 32.90 32.60 5.12
N GLN A 134 32.27 32.34 3.95
CA GLN A 134 30.82 32.08 3.91
C GLN A 134 30.42 30.89 4.82
N PRO A 135 31.16 29.75 4.87
CA PRO A 135 30.83 28.65 5.78
C PRO A 135 30.90 29.01 7.25
N TYR A 136 31.88 29.83 7.66
CA TYR A 136 31.99 30.36 9.02
C TYR A 136 30.74 31.16 9.42
N TYR A 137 30.29 32.06 8.54
CA TYR A 137 29.09 32.86 8.82
C TYR A 137 27.84 32.01 8.84
N GLY A 138 27.77 30.91 8.03
CA GLY A 138 26.70 29.93 8.14
C GLY A 138 26.64 29.25 9.50
N GLN A 139 27.78 28.79 10.01
CA GLN A 139 27.86 28.21 11.36
C GLN A 139 27.57 29.23 12.47
N ALA A 140 27.96 30.51 12.30
CA ALA A 140 27.63 31.59 13.24
C ALA A 140 26.14 31.88 13.26
N TYR A 141 25.47 31.87 12.11
CA TYR A 141 24.00 31.96 11.99
C TYR A 141 23.30 30.81 12.70
N GLN A 142 23.71 29.57 12.40
CA GLN A 142 23.09 28.38 13.02
C GLN A 142 23.27 28.38 14.55
N LEU A 143 24.41 28.89 15.07
CA LEU A 143 24.57 29.06 16.51
C LEU A 143 23.63 30.14 17.05
N ALA A 144 23.52 31.31 16.41
CA ALA A 144 22.61 32.38 16.82
C ALA A 144 21.14 31.93 16.82
N ALA A 145 20.71 31.19 15.78
CA ALA A 145 19.39 30.58 15.69
C ALA A 145 19.15 29.56 16.84
N HIS A 146 20.14 28.73 17.15
CA HIS A 146 20.08 27.80 18.26
C HIS A 146 19.91 28.51 19.63
N LEU A 147 20.64 29.58 19.86
CA LEU A 147 20.56 30.39 21.07
C LEU A 147 19.25 31.18 21.18
N GLY A 148 18.57 31.46 20.04
CA GLY A 148 17.40 32.33 19.98
C GLY A 148 17.74 33.82 20.09
N GLU A 149 19.01 34.20 19.88
CA GLU A 149 19.50 35.58 20.01
C GLU A 149 20.39 35.96 18.82
N GLY A 150 20.16 37.14 18.22
CA GLY A 150 21.01 37.72 17.18
C GLY A 150 20.91 37.00 15.84
N ALA A 151 19.90 36.15 15.62
CA ALA A 151 19.76 35.34 14.42
C ALA A 151 19.59 36.16 13.14
N THR A 152 18.83 37.26 13.20
CA THR A 152 18.58 38.13 12.01
C THR A 152 19.88 38.75 11.49
N LEU A 153 20.70 39.35 12.36
CA LEU A 153 21.98 39.91 11.92
C LEU A 153 22.93 38.81 11.40
N ALA A 154 23.02 37.70 12.10
CA ALA A 154 23.86 36.58 11.66
C ALA A 154 23.44 36.01 10.30
N TYR A 155 22.12 35.92 10.06
CA TYR A 155 21.54 35.52 8.78
C TYR A 155 21.92 36.47 7.63
N GLU A 156 21.75 37.77 7.83
CA GLU A 156 22.10 38.80 6.85
C GLU A 156 23.59 38.74 6.49
N LEU A 157 24.46 38.57 7.50
CA LEU A 157 25.88 38.42 7.29
C LEU A 157 26.26 37.16 6.51
N TRP A 158 25.56 36.09 6.70
CA TRP A 158 25.74 34.85 5.93
C TRP A 158 25.12 34.96 4.52
N ALA A 159 23.85 35.30 4.44
CA ALA A 159 23.08 35.29 3.18
C ALA A 159 23.60 36.29 2.13
N SER A 160 24.27 37.38 2.55
CA SER A 160 24.88 38.37 1.68
C SER A 160 26.22 37.96 1.08
N ARG A 161 26.80 36.82 1.50
CA ARG A 161 28.11 36.35 1.01
C ARG A 161 27.95 35.38 -0.15
N THR A 162 28.89 35.50 -1.08
CA THR A 162 29.00 34.58 -2.20
C THR A 162 29.37 33.17 -1.68
N ARG A 163 28.73 32.15 -2.17
CA ARG A 163 29.06 30.76 -1.90
C ARG A 163 30.46 30.42 -2.39
N THR A 164 31.10 29.50 -1.69
CA THR A 164 32.42 28.97 -2.01
C THR A 164 32.35 27.47 -2.20
N GLN A 165 33.45 26.84 -2.62
CA GLN A 165 33.52 25.37 -2.71
C GLN A 165 33.40 24.68 -1.34
N LEU A 166 33.60 25.40 -0.23
CA LEU A 166 33.43 24.91 1.13
C LEU A 166 32.07 25.23 1.74
N SER A 167 31.19 25.93 1.05
CA SER A 167 29.79 26.15 1.46
C SER A 167 29.06 24.81 1.60
N ASP A 168 27.99 24.75 2.37
CA ASP A 168 27.16 23.54 2.43
C ASP A 168 26.55 23.22 1.07
N CYS A 169 26.01 22.02 0.91
CA CYS A 169 25.28 21.68 -0.31
C CYS A 169 24.14 22.68 -0.51
N GLU A 170 23.72 22.87 -1.75
CA GLU A 170 22.72 23.90 -2.05
C GLU A 170 21.38 23.60 -1.40
N ALA A 171 20.97 22.34 -1.37
CA ALA A 171 19.74 21.91 -0.71
C ALA A 171 19.73 22.25 0.79
N CYS A 172 20.82 21.97 1.52
CA CYS A 172 20.92 22.31 2.95
C CYS A 172 20.91 23.82 3.20
N GLU A 173 21.59 24.62 2.36
CA GLU A 173 21.54 26.08 2.49
C GLU A 173 20.17 26.66 2.19
N ILE A 174 19.45 26.12 1.22
CA ILE A 174 18.04 26.47 0.93
C ILE A 174 17.19 26.17 2.17
N CYS A 175 17.35 25.00 2.77
CA CYS A 175 16.62 24.63 3.98
C CYS A 175 16.89 25.63 5.12
N GLU A 176 18.13 25.94 5.41
CA GLU A 176 18.49 26.89 6.48
C GLU A 176 17.94 28.30 6.23
N ARG A 177 17.92 28.77 4.97
CA ARG A 177 17.32 30.07 4.59
C ARG A 177 15.80 30.06 4.77
N ALA A 178 15.15 29.00 4.39
CA ALA A 178 13.71 28.85 4.58
C ALA A 178 13.33 28.78 6.08
N LEU A 179 14.13 28.07 6.89
CA LEU A 179 13.97 28.00 8.34
C LEU A 179 14.09 29.39 9.01
N TYR A 180 14.95 30.27 8.48
CA TYR A 180 15.01 31.65 8.95
C TYR A 180 13.66 32.37 8.73
N HIS A 181 13.09 32.29 7.53
CA HIS A 181 11.79 32.92 7.24
C HIS A 181 10.65 32.29 8.06
N LEU A 182 10.71 30.99 8.31
CA LEU A 182 9.77 30.31 9.20
C LEU A 182 9.86 30.83 10.65
N MET A 183 11.07 31.12 11.15
CA MET A 183 11.29 31.72 12.46
C MET A 183 10.72 33.15 12.57
N GLU A 184 10.80 33.90 11.47
CA GLU A 184 10.22 35.26 11.39
C GLU A 184 8.67 35.22 11.20
N GLY A 185 8.07 34.04 11.09
CA GLY A 185 6.63 33.86 10.91
C GLY A 185 6.13 34.08 9.47
N ASP A 186 7.01 34.14 8.50
CA ASP A 186 6.69 34.33 7.09
C ASP A 186 6.64 32.96 6.35
N ASP A 187 5.51 32.25 6.52
CA ASP A 187 5.28 30.95 5.94
C ASP A 187 5.35 30.96 4.41
N GLU A 188 4.79 31.98 3.74
CA GLU A 188 4.77 32.06 2.28
C GLU A 188 6.19 32.19 1.72
N ARG A 189 7.01 33.02 2.35
CA ARG A 189 8.39 33.21 1.94
C ARG A 189 9.23 31.98 2.23
N ALA A 190 9.02 31.31 3.36
CA ALA A 190 9.68 30.06 3.68
C ALA A 190 9.39 28.98 2.60
N LEU A 191 8.12 28.79 2.24
CA LEU A 191 7.69 27.85 1.20
C LEU A 191 8.27 28.21 -0.18
N SER A 192 8.30 29.50 -0.53
CA SER A 192 8.89 29.95 -1.79
C SER A 192 10.40 29.65 -1.87
N VAL A 193 11.12 29.80 -0.76
CA VAL A 193 12.57 29.48 -0.68
C VAL A 193 12.80 27.98 -0.77
N TRP A 194 11.95 27.16 -0.15
CA TRP A 194 12.06 25.70 -0.18
C TRP A 194 11.74 25.08 -1.54
N GLU A 195 11.03 25.77 -2.45
CA GLU A 195 10.48 25.16 -3.65
C GLU A 195 11.48 24.34 -4.49
N PRO A 196 12.77 24.77 -4.71
CA PRO A 196 13.72 23.94 -5.44
C PRO A 196 13.99 22.58 -4.78
N VAL A 197 14.00 22.50 -3.46
CA VAL A 197 14.21 21.27 -2.69
C VAL A 197 12.93 20.43 -2.65
N LEU A 198 11.77 21.05 -2.38
CA LEU A 198 10.49 20.35 -2.33
C LEU A 198 10.05 19.82 -3.70
N ALA A 199 10.57 20.40 -4.80
CA ALA A 199 10.36 19.93 -6.15
C ALA A 199 11.42 18.90 -6.62
N GLY A 200 12.34 18.48 -5.72
CA GLY A 200 13.37 17.48 -6.03
C GLY A 200 14.51 17.95 -6.96
N LYS A 201 14.59 19.27 -7.27
CA LYS A 201 15.66 19.81 -8.14
C LYS A 201 16.99 19.88 -7.42
N GLU A 202 16.96 20.07 -6.12
CA GLU A 202 18.13 20.12 -5.25
C GLU A 202 17.95 19.08 -4.14
N SER A 203 18.94 18.19 -3.98
CA SER A 203 18.87 17.09 -3.03
C SER A 203 20.24 16.75 -2.44
N CYS A 204 20.24 16.04 -1.32
CA CYS A 204 21.42 15.44 -0.71
C CYS A 204 21.00 14.28 0.21
N GLN A 205 21.90 13.79 1.07
CA GLN A 205 21.65 12.69 2.00
C GLN A 205 20.45 12.91 2.94
N GLU A 206 20.20 14.15 3.38
CA GLU A 206 19.11 14.50 4.31
C GLU A 206 17.94 15.20 3.62
N GLU A 207 18.18 15.77 2.44
CA GLU A 207 17.18 16.53 1.69
C GLU A 207 16.69 15.73 0.47
N PRO A 208 15.40 15.76 0.17
CA PRO A 208 14.37 16.71 0.63
C PRO A 208 13.62 16.34 1.92
N ALA A 209 13.83 15.17 2.52
CA ALA A 209 13.03 14.67 3.64
C ALA A 209 13.02 15.63 4.84
N ARG A 210 14.15 16.25 5.14
CA ARG A 210 14.26 17.26 6.19
C ARG A 210 13.38 18.48 5.89
N SER A 211 13.53 19.09 4.72
CA SER A 211 12.73 20.25 4.30
C SER A 211 11.24 19.93 4.25
N MET A 212 10.86 18.74 3.76
CA MET A 212 9.46 18.29 3.72
C MET A 212 8.85 18.29 5.12
N SER A 213 9.55 17.76 6.13
CA SER A 213 9.05 17.71 7.50
C SER A 213 8.77 19.08 8.11
N TYR A 214 9.60 20.07 7.80
CA TYR A 214 9.42 21.45 8.28
C TYR A 214 8.35 22.22 7.52
N ALA A 215 8.13 21.91 6.25
CA ALA A 215 7.14 22.57 5.39
C ALA A 215 5.68 22.20 5.71
N LEU A 216 5.43 21.09 6.44
CA LEU A 216 4.08 20.55 6.67
C LEU A 216 3.11 21.57 7.28
N LEU A 217 3.49 22.18 8.40
CA LEU A 217 2.63 23.14 9.11
C LEU A 217 2.48 24.48 8.37
N PRO A 218 3.53 25.05 7.75
CA PRO A 218 3.39 26.19 6.83
C PRO A 218 2.38 25.93 5.70
N LEU A 219 2.42 24.74 5.07
CA LEU A 219 1.47 24.39 4.01
C LEU A 219 0.04 24.34 4.52
N LEU A 220 -0.21 23.77 5.72
CA LEU A 220 -1.55 23.77 6.32
C LEU A 220 -2.02 25.21 6.63
N ARG A 221 -1.16 26.06 7.22
CA ARG A 221 -1.52 27.45 7.56
C ARG A 221 -1.79 28.31 6.33
N THR A 222 -1.19 27.96 5.19
CA THR A 222 -1.41 28.66 3.91
C THR A 222 -2.50 27.99 3.05
N GLY A 223 -3.22 26.99 3.59
CA GLY A 223 -4.35 26.32 2.93
C GLY A 223 -3.97 25.32 1.82
N ARG A 224 -2.70 24.89 1.76
CA ARG A 224 -2.17 23.93 0.76
C ARG A 224 -2.21 22.52 1.33
N THR A 225 -3.39 22.05 1.71
CA THR A 225 -3.61 20.79 2.46
C THR A 225 -3.17 19.56 1.67
N ASP A 226 -3.47 19.49 0.37
CA ASP A 226 -3.10 18.35 -0.48
C ASP A 226 -1.57 18.23 -0.59
N ARG A 227 -0.89 19.37 -0.78
CA ARG A 227 0.57 19.37 -0.81
C ARG A 227 1.20 19.00 0.53
N ALA A 228 0.60 19.42 1.66
CA ALA A 228 1.04 19.00 3.00
C ALA A 228 0.91 17.49 3.19
N ARG A 229 -0.18 16.89 2.68
CA ARG A 229 -0.41 15.46 2.69
C ARG A 229 0.65 14.71 1.86
N GLU A 230 0.88 15.11 0.62
CA GLU A 230 1.91 14.52 -0.26
C GLU A 230 3.30 14.57 0.40
N LEU A 231 3.72 15.74 0.90
CA LEU A 231 5.01 15.91 1.53
C LEU A 231 5.12 15.15 2.87
N HIS A 232 4.00 14.93 3.59
CA HIS A 232 4.02 14.07 4.76
C HIS A 232 4.34 12.63 4.39
N LEU A 233 3.67 12.06 3.38
CA LEU A 233 3.86 10.69 2.95
C LEU A 233 5.30 10.47 2.42
N ALA A 234 5.74 11.30 1.49
CA ALA A 234 7.08 11.22 0.91
C ALA A 234 8.19 11.49 1.93
N GLY A 235 8.07 12.57 2.71
CA GLY A 235 9.06 12.96 3.71
C GLY A 235 9.18 11.95 4.85
N TYR A 236 8.06 11.39 5.32
CA TYR A 236 8.08 10.33 6.33
C TYR A 236 8.81 9.08 5.83
N ARG A 237 8.56 8.65 4.60
CA ARG A 237 9.28 7.54 3.99
C ARG A 237 10.80 7.77 3.99
N GLY A 238 11.25 9.00 3.73
CA GLY A 238 12.66 9.38 3.71
C GLY A 238 13.34 9.41 5.08
N CYS A 239 12.59 9.58 6.19
CA CYS A 239 13.17 9.71 7.53
C CYS A 239 12.86 8.55 8.49
N ARG A 240 11.89 7.67 8.19
CA ARG A 240 11.49 6.58 9.07
C ARG A 240 12.66 5.63 9.38
N ARG A 241 12.68 5.13 10.61
CA ARG A 241 13.70 4.19 11.12
C ARG A 241 15.15 4.70 11.02
N ASN A 242 15.34 5.99 10.78
CA ASN A 242 16.66 6.60 10.70
C ASN A 242 16.92 7.45 11.96
N PRO A 243 17.75 6.99 12.93
CA PRO A 243 18.02 7.75 14.16
C PRO A 243 18.60 9.14 13.93
N SER A 244 19.35 9.38 12.84
CA SER A 244 19.90 10.71 12.53
C SER A 244 18.84 11.70 12.04
N MET A 245 17.64 11.23 11.70
CA MET A 245 16.48 12.04 11.29
C MET A 245 15.32 11.98 12.30
N SER A 246 15.63 11.73 13.55
CA SER A 246 14.61 11.57 14.60
C SER A 246 13.80 12.85 14.85
N GLN A 247 14.37 14.04 14.66
CA GLN A 247 13.61 15.30 14.74
C GLN A 247 12.52 15.38 13.69
N GLU A 248 12.82 14.95 12.48
CA GLU A 248 11.92 14.92 11.32
C GLU A 248 10.75 13.96 11.60
N VAL A 249 11.03 12.76 12.11
CA VAL A 249 9.99 11.84 12.58
C VAL A 249 9.11 12.50 13.65
N GLY A 250 9.70 13.20 14.63
CA GLY A 250 8.95 13.96 15.62
C GLY A 250 8.01 15.02 15.03
N ARG A 251 8.34 15.60 13.87
CA ARG A 251 7.46 16.55 13.15
C ARG A 251 6.31 15.86 12.46
N HIS A 252 6.54 14.67 11.90
CA HIS A 252 5.47 13.86 11.32
C HIS A 252 4.48 13.36 12.38
N LEU A 253 4.95 13.02 13.58
CA LEU A 253 4.07 12.69 14.72
C LEU A 253 3.22 13.91 15.15
N GLU A 254 3.83 15.10 15.23
CA GLU A 254 3.11 16.35 15.52
C GLU A 254 2.07 16.67 14.43
N PHE A 255 2.41 16.45 13.16
CA PHE A 255 1.49 16.65 12.04
C PHE A 255 0.26 15.74 12.16
N CYS A 256 0.43 14.45 12.44
CA CYS A 256 -0.68 13.53 12.67
C CYS A 256 -1.58 14.02 13.83
N ALA A 257 -1.01 14.48 14.93
CA ALA A 257 -1.75 14.99 16.09
C ALA A 257 -2.56 16.26 15.78
N LEU A 258 -2.09 17.10 14.86
CA LEU A 258 -2.70 18.38 14.51
C LEU A 258 -3.69 18.31 13.32
N THR A 259 -3.86 17.13 12.73
CA THR A 259 -4.70 16.90 11.54
C THR A 259 -5.75 15.83 11.72
N GLY A 260 -6.06 15.41 12.96
CA GLY A 260 -7.07 14.39 13.26
C GLY A 260 -6.64 12.96 12.88
N ASN A 261 -5.32 12.70 12.83
CA ASN A 261 -4.73 11.40 12.45
C ASN A 261 -3.99 10.75 13.61
N GLU A 262 -4.53 10.83 14.82
CA GLU A 262 -3.85 10.39 16.05
C GLU A 262 -3.58 8.87 16.03
N ALA A 263 -4.48 8.06 15.49
CA ALA A 263 -4.28 6.61 15.36
C ALA A 263 -3.09 6.31 14.44
N ARG A 264 -3.00 6.98 13.28
CA ARG A 264 -1.83 6.88 12.40
C ARG A 264 -0.56 7.35 13.10
N GLY A 265 -0.64 8.42 13.88
CA GLY A 265 0.49 8.89 14.70
C GLY A 265 1.02 7.82 15.67
N LEU A 266 0.14 7.02 16.31
CA LEU A 266 0.55 5.91 17.16
C LEU A 266 1.23 4.78 16.38
N GLU A 267 0.78 4.49 15.14
CA GLU A 267 1.46 3.53 14.25
C GLU A 267 2.87 4.02 13.90
N LEU A 268 3.02 5.29 13.50
CA LEU A 268 4.31 5.90 13.20
C LEU A 268 5.24 5.86 14.42
N LEU A 269 4.70 6.11 15.62
CA LEU A 269 5.47 6.03 16.87
C LEU A 269 5.96 4.60 17.12
N ALA A 270 5.12 3.59 16.88
CA ALA A 270 5.48 2.18 17.03
C ALA A 270 6.56 1.76 16.03
N GLU A 271 6.44 2.15 14.77
CA GLU A 271 7.43 1.88 13.73
C GLU A 271 8.81 2.47 14.07
N ASN A 272 8.85 3.62 14.73
CA ASN A 272 10.07 4.33 15.10
C ASN A 272 10.45 4.17 16.58
N ARG A 273 9.97 3.12 17.23
CA ARG A 273 10.23 2.87 18.64
C ARG A 273 11.71 2.88 19.01
N ILE A 274 12.58 2.44 18.11
CA ILE A 274 14.03 2.41 18.33
C ILE A 274 14.61 3.79 18.66
N MET A 275 13.98 4.88 18.23
CA MET A 275 14.43 6.26 18.48
C MET A 275 14.38 6.66 19.95
N PHE A 276 13.63 5.95 20.78
CA PHE A 276 13.66 6.18 22.23
C PHE A 276 14.97 5.75 22.87
N ASP A 277 15.63 4.74 22.32
CA ASP A 277 16.78 4.06 22.92
C ASP A 277 18.10 4.31 22.14
N GLU A 278 18.07 4.57 20.82
CA GLU A 278 19.25 4.60 19.94
C GLU A 278 19.74 6.01 19.54
N VAL A 279 18.97 7.07 19.80
CA VAL A 279 19.38 8.45 19.48
C VAL A 279 20.31 8.99 20.56
N ASP A 280 21.60 9.08 20.27
CA ASP A 280 22.62 9.62 21.20
C ASP A 280 22.82 11.16 21.06
N SER A 281 22.17 11.79 20.08
CA SER A 281 22.14 13.24 19.93
C SER A 281 21.07 13.86 20.86
N PRO A 282 21.44 14.61 21.93
CA PRO A 282 20.47 15.18 22.86
C PRO A 282 19.54 16.21 22.22
N LEU A 283 19.99 16.96 21.20
CA LEU A 283 19.15 17.95 20.53
C LEU A 283 18.12 17.26 19.62
N ASP A 284 18.53 16.24 18.88
CA ASP A 284 17.65 15.48 18.01
C ASP A 284 16.63 14.69 18.84
N GLN A 285 17.10 14.11 19.96
CA GLN A 285 16.22 13.45 20.92
C GLN A 285 15.18 14.41 21.49
N LEU A 286 15.56 15.65 21.84
CA LEU A 286 14.61 16.69 22.29
C LEU A 286 13.56 16.98 21.21
N GLY A 287 13.96 17.05 19.94
CA GLY A 287 13.07 17.27 18.81
C GLY A 287 12.06 16.14 18.64
N PHE A 288 12.52 14.89 18.68
CA PHE A 288 11.70 13.69 18.61
C PHE A 288 10.73 13.59 19.81
N LEU A 289 11.23 13.67 21.03
CA LEU A 289 10.42 13.58 22.25
C LEU A 289 9.34 14.67 22.30
N THR A 290 9.64 15.88 21.80
CA THR A 290 8.64 16.96 21.73
C THR A 290 7.51 16.60 20.78
N GLY A 291 7.80 16.07 19.60
CA GLY A 291 6.77 15.61 18.65
C GLY A 291 5.95 14.44 19.18
N ALA A 292 6.61 13.46 19.78
CA ALA A 292 5.95 12.35 20.46
C ALA A 292 5.02 12.83 21.59
N GLU A 293 5.45 13.81 22.40
CA GLU A 293 4.60 14.34 23.47
C GLU A 293 3.38 15.09 22.93
N VAL A 294 3.50 15.85 21.82
CA VAL A 294 2.35 16.51 21.18
C VAL A 294 1.31 15.46 20.78
N LEU A 295 1.74 14.34 20.16
CA LEU A 295 0.86 13.23 19.79
C LEU A 295 0.20 12.60 21.02
N LEU A 296 0.99 12.17 22.01
CA LEU A 296 0.50 11.50 23.21
C LEU A 296 -0.45 12.41 24.04
N GLN A 297 -0.14 13.72 24.12
CA GLN A 297 -1.01 14.72 24.73
C GLN A 297 -2.36 14.80 24.02
N ARG A 298 -2.36 14.76 22.71
CA ARG A 298 -3.60 14.83 21.93
C ARG A 298 -4.43 13.58 22.13
N VAL A 299 -3.84 12.38 22.04
CA VAL A 299 -4.52 11.09 22.27
C VAL A 299 -5.12 11.03 23.69
N GLU A 300 -4.37 11.44 24.71
CA GLU A 300 -4.89 11.49 26.09
C GLU A 300 -6.05 12.49 26.24
N SER A 301 -5.96 13.67 25.58
CA SER A 301 -7.03 14.69 25.63
C SER A 301 -8.34 14.21 24.98
N LEU A 302 -8.28 13.24 24.09
CA LEU A 302 -9.43 12.59 23.47
C LEU A 302 -10.00 11.45 24.33
N GLY A 303 -9.45 11.18 25.51
CA GLY A 303 -9.94 10.16 26.44
C GLY A 303 -9.26 8.80 26.31
N HIS A 304 -8.24 8.66 25.48
CA HIS A 304 -7.57 7.39 25.17
C HIS A 304 -6.22 7.21 25.89
N GLY A 305 -6.08 7.75 27.11
CA GLY A 305 -4.86 7.65 27.93
C GLY A 305 -4.42 6.23 28.29
N GLU A 306 -5.36 5.28 28.35
CA GLU A 306 -5.12 3.88 28.69
C GLU A 306 -4.72 3.01 27.48
N LEU A 307 -4.75 3.52 26.24
CA LEU A 307 -4.32 2.77 25.08
C LEU A 307 -2.86 2.35 25.22
N PRO A 308 -2.49 1.16 24.72
CA PRO A 308 -1.10 0.75 24.65
C PRO A 308 -0.31 1.66 23.70
N ALA A 309 0.90 2.02 24.08
CA ALA A 309 1.80 2.82 23.26
C ALA A 309 3.20 2.20 23.19
N ALA A 310 3.84 2.30 22.05
CA ALA A 310 5.23 1.87 21.87
C ALA A 310 6.17 2.92 22.46
N GLY A 311 6.99 2.50 23.42
CA GLY A 311 7.91 3.38 24.14
C GLY A 311 9.25 2.72 24.45
N TYR A 312 9.95 3.20 25.45
CA TYR A 312 11.26 2.70 25.90
C TYR A 312 11.24 1.20 26.16
N ALA A 313 12.36 0.53 25.86
CA ALA A 313 12.51 -0.91 26.10
C ALA A 313 12.30 -1.31 27.56
N GLY A 314 11.94 -2.59 27.80
CA GLY A 314 11.91 -3.20 29.13
C GLY A 314 10.57 -3.17 29.86
N ARG A 315 9.55 -2.46 29.39
CA ARG A 315 8.18 -2.51 29.93
C ARG A 315 7.13 -2.18 28.88
N THR A 316 5.89 -2.51 29.18
CA THR A 316 4.71 -2.05 28.45
C THR A 316 4.34 -0.64 28.92
N TRP A 317 3.81 0.17 28.00
CA TRP A 317 3.43 1.57 28.25
C TRP A 317 1.97 1.78 27.86
N THR A 318 1.26 2.57 28.67
CA THR A 318 0.06 3.27 28.23
C THR A 318 0.44 4.64 27.64
N VAL A 319 -0.46 5.24 26.87
CA VAL A 319 -0.30 6.61 26.36
C VAL A 319 0.01 7.59 27.47
N ALA A 320 -0.74 7.54 28.59
CA ALA A 320 -0.56 8.43 29.73
C ALA A 320 0.80 8.24 30.42
N ASP A 321 1.20 7.00 30.68
CA ASP A 321 2.48 6.68 31.31
C ASP A 321 3.66 7.09 30.43
N LEU A 322 3.59 6.77 29.14
CA LEU A 322 4.63 7.13 28.18
C LEU A 322 4.75 8.65 28.06
N ARG A 323 3.63 9.36 27.97
CA ARG A 323 3.62 10.82 27.94
C ARG A 323 4.32 11.44 29.16
N ALA A 324 4.05 10.92 30.36
CA ALA A 324 4.68 11.40 31.58
C ALA A 324 6.21 11.24 31.54
N GLU A 325 6.72 10.09 31.08
CA GLU A 325 8.15 9.84 30.95
C GLU A 325 8.79 10.68 29.85
N VAL A 326 8.15 10.78 28.67
CA VAL A 326 8.60 11.62 27.54
C VAL A 326 8.72 13.08 27.97
N ARG A 327 7.68 13.60 28.65
CA ARG A 327 7.70 14.96 29.21
C ARG A 327 8.88 15.19 30.13
N ARG A 328 9.06 14.30 31.11
CA ARG A 328 10.15 14.40 32.09
C ARG A 328 11.51 14.48 31.40
N ARG A 329 11.77 13.63 30.41
CA ARG A 329 13.06 13.61 29.67
C ARG A 329 13.23 14.83 28.77
N ALA A 330 12.19 15.24 28.07
CA ALA A 330 12.24 16.41 27.19
C ALA A 330 12.43 17.73 28.00
N ASP A 331 11.79 17.84 29.16
CA ASP A 331 11.96 18.99 30.05
C ASP A 331 13.41 19.06 30.61
N ASP A 332 14.01 17.92 31.01
CA ASP A 332 15.40 17.86 31.43
C ASP A 332 16.36 18.28 30.31
N LEU A 333 16.17 17.76 29.09
CA LEU A 333 17.02 18.14 27.96
C LEU A 333 16.89 19.63 27.62
N ALA A 334 15.68 20.17 27.56
CA ALA A 334 15.45 21.61 27.30
C ALA A 334 16.10 22.48 28.36
N ALA A 335 15.95 22.12 29.66
CA ALA A 335 16.56 22.84 30.77
C ALA A 335 18.10 22.82 30.71
N ARG A 336 18.70 21.70 30.31
CA ARG A 336 20.16 21.59 30.14
C ARG A 336 20.68 22.49 29.03
N PHE A 337 19.98 22.51 27.86
CA PHE A 337 20.33 23.43 26.77
C PHE A 337 20.17 24.89 27.17
N ASP A 338 19.06 25.25 27.80
CA ASP A 338 18.79 26.62 28.23
C ASP A 338 19.81 27.10 29.30
N ALA A 339 20.17 26.25 30.26
CA ALA A 339 21.20 26.53 31.24
C ALA A 339 22.57 26.74 30.56
N ARG A 340 22.97 25.91 29.60
CA ARG A 340 24.20 26.05 28.81
C ARG A 340 24.23 27.39 28.04
N ASN A 341 23.09 27.72 27.41
CA ASN A 341 22.95 28.85 26.51
C ASN A 341 22.76 30.17 27.25
N GLY A 342 22.25 30.13 28.47
CA GLY A 342 21.83 31.33 29.25
C GLY A 342 20.53 31.95 28.72
N THR A 343 19.69 31.18 28.05
CA THR A 343 18.40 31.61 27.47
C THR A 343 17.29 30.64 27.88
N THR A 344 16.04 30.90 27.48
CA THR A 344 14.89 29.99 27.63
C THR A 344 14.41 29.47 26.29
N ALA A 345 15.19 29.60 25.22
CA ALA A 345 14.78 29.41 23.86
C ALA A 345 14.29 27.97 23.54
N HIS A 346 14.91 26.95 24.15
CA HIS A 346 14.50 25.55 23.93
C HIS A 346 13.21 25.21 24.66
N ALA A 347 13.07 25.62 25.92
CA ALA A 347 11.83 25.46 26.69
C ALA A 347 10.65 26.22 26.03
N ASP A 348 10.89 27.45 25.54
CA ASP A 348 9.87 28.26 24.89
C ASP A 348 9.42 27.66 23.55
N ARG A 349 10.34 27.20 22.70
CA ARG A 349 10.03 26.50 21.43
C ARG A 349 9.23 25.23 21.68
N ARG A 350 9.64 24.44 22.69
CA ARG A 350 8.93 23.24 23.09
C ARG A 350 7.52 23.57 23.57
N ARG A 351 7.34 24.55 24.44
CA ARG A 351 6.03 24.99 24.91
C ARG A 351 5.14 25.44 23.75
N ALA A 352 5.69 26.25 22.83
CA ALA A 352 4.96 26.73 21.67
C ALA A 352 4.47 25.57 20.76
N ARG A 353 5.18 24.43 20.68
CA ARG A 353 4.72 23.23 19.97
C ARG A 353 3.61 22.52 20.72
N LEU A 354 3.72 22.34 22.04
CA LEU A 354 2.71 21.69 22.88
C LEU A 354 1.40 22.46 22.98
N ASP A 355 1.46 23.79 22.91
CA ASP A 355 0.29 24.69 23.00
C ASP A 355 -0.45 24.86 21.68
N ARG A 356 0.02 24.24 20.59
CA ARG A 356 -0.65 24.32 19.29
C ARG A 356 -2.00 23.62 19.32
N ALA A 357 -3.04 24.31 18.86
CA ALA A 357 -4.33 23.72 18.60
C ALA A 357 -4.30 22.92 17.27
N PRO A 358 -5.18 21.93 17.08
CA PRO A 358 -5.39 21.30 15.78
C PRO A 358 -5.61 22.34 14.68
N LEU A 359 -4.98 22.13 13.52
CA LEU A 359 -5.03 23.06 12.40
C LEU A 359 -6.17 22.76 11.43
N VAL A 360 -6.54 21.49 11.35
CA VAL A 360 -7.69 20.97 10.59
C VAL A 360 -8.35 19.88 11.43
N ASP A 361 -9.69 19.77 11.34
CA ASP A 361 -10.43 18.78 12.14
C ASP A 361 -10.14 17.36 11.66
N THR A 362 -10.10 17.17 10.35
CA THR A 362 -9.77 15.90 9.70
C THR A 362 -9.04 16.18 8.39
N LEU A 363 -7.93 15.48 8.18
CA LEU A 363 -7.24 15.39 6.90
C LEU A 363 -7.18 13.92 6.51
N GLU A 364 -7.71 13.55 5.37
CA GLU A 364 -7.59 12.19 4.84
C GLU A 364 -6.12 11.95 4.46
N LEU A 365 -5.37 11.39 5.41
CA LEU A 365 -3.92 11.26 5.29
C LEU A 365 -3.52 10.00 4.51
N THR A 366 -4.22 8.90 4.76
CA THR A 366 -4.02 7.61 4.08
C THR A 366 -5.36 7.06 3.64
N LEU A 367 -5.34 6.16 2.66
CA LEU A 367 -6.54 5.48 2.16
C LEU A 367 -7.21 4.59 3.21
N ARG A 368 -6.45 4.14 4.20
CA ARG A 368 -6.94 3.38 5.34
C ARG A 368 -7.14 4.32 6.53
N ALA A 369 -8.38 4.77 6.74
CA ALA A 369 -8.72 5.59 7.89
C ALA A 369 -8.86 4.70 9.14
N ARG A 370 -7.95 4.83 10.12
CA ARG A 370 -8.07 4.22 11.45
C ARG A 370 -8.54 5.25 12.46
N ALA A 371 -9.54 4.88 13.26
CA ALA A 371 -9.92 5.63 14.45
C ALA A 371 -9.14 5.13 15.68
N LEU A 372 -9.03 5.95 16.72
CA LEU A 372 -8.43 5.54 18.00
C LEU A 372 -9.17 4.36 18.65
N ASP A 373 -10.48 4.25 18.41
CA ASP A 373 -11.29 3.13 18.90
C ASP A 373 -10.89 1.79 18.25
N ASP A 374 -10.35 1.80 17.02
CA ASP A 374 -9.87 0.60 16.32
C ASP A 374 -8.51 0.11 16.88
N VAL A 375 -7.77 0.97 17.59
CA VAL A 375 -6.50 0.64 18.24
C VAL A 375 -6.71 0.00 19.62
N ALA A 376 -7.91 0.20 20.20
CA ALA A 376 -8.24 -0.40 21.48
C ALA A 376 -8.39 -1.92 21.36
N PRO A 377 -7.82 -2.74 22.28
CA PRO A 377 -8.17 -4.14 22.36
C PRO A 377 -9.70 -4.22 22.59
N ALA A 378 -10.38 -5.10 21.85
CA ALA A 378 -11.82 -5.25 21.82
C ALA A 378 -12.44 -5.40 23.21
N ALA A 379 -12.57 -4.31 23.94
CA ALA A 379 -13.54 -4.15 24.99
C ALA A 379 -14.87 -3.92 24.30
N ALA A 380 -15.88 -4.72 24.64
CA ALA A 380 -17.22 -4.66 24.09
C ALA A 380 -17.69 -3.21 23.92
N ILE A 381 -17.58 -2.67 22.71
CA ILE A 381 -18.08 -1.34 22.37
C ILE A 381 -19.61 -1.48 22.28
N PRO A 382 -20.38 -0.72 23.07
CA PRO A 382 -21.81 -0.61 22.82
C PRO A 382 -21.98 0.02 21.44
N ALA A 383 -22.57 -0.70 20.50
CA ALA A 383 -22.91 -0.19 19.19
C ALA A 383 -23.87 1.01 19.34
N THR A 384 -23.35 2.24 19.25
CA THR A 384 -24.16 3.44 19.14
C THR A 384 -23.83 4.16 17.86
N ALA A 385 -24.36 3.66 16.76
CA ALA A 385 -24.61 4.52 15.60
C ALA A 385 -25.98 5.20 15.83
N PRO A 386 -26.14 6.51 15.57
CA PRO A 386 -27.46 7.14 15.59
C PRO A 386 -28.24 6.62 14.38
N THR A 387 -29.09 5.63 14.59
CA THR A 387 -30.08 5.23 13.60
C THR A 387 -31.19 6.25 13.60
N SER A 388 -31.53 6.79 12.43
CA SER A 388 -32.68 7.69 12.25
C SER A 388 -34.04 7.00 12.54
N ARG A 389 -34.03 5.66 12.60
CA ARG A 389 -35.15 4.81 13.02
C ARG A 389 -35.01 4.52 14.50
N THR A 390 -36.09 4.74 15.24
CA THR A 390 -36.23 4.25 16.63
C THR A 390 -36.20 2.72 16.57
N ALA A 391 -35.06 2.10 16.89
CA ALA A 391 -34.97 0.65 17.03
C ALA A 391 -36.07 0.19 17.99
N ALA A 392 -36.71 -0.91 17.68
CA ALA A 392 -37.76 -1.46 18.57
C ALA A 392 -37.10 -1.75 19.92
N ALA A 393 -37.67 -1.17 20.98
CA ALA A 393 -37.14 -1.33 22.34
C ALA A 393 -37.00 -2.82 22.67
N VAL A 394 -35.79 -3.24 23.05
CA VAL A 394 -35.55 -4.61 23.53
C VAL A 394 -36.27 -4.76 24.87
N PRO A 395 -37.22 -5.70 25.05
CA PRO A 395 -37.95 -5.85 26.28
C PRO A 395 -37.04 -6.12 27.49
N ASP A 396 -37.37 -5.52 28.63
CA ASP A 396 -36.66 -5.78 29.88
C ASP A 396 -37.11 -7.06 30.58
N ALA A 397 -38.40 -7.41 30.42
CA ALA A 397 -38.98 -8.61 31.00
C ALA A 397 -38.58 -9.86 30.22
N LEU A 398 -37.97 -10.83 30.87
CA LEU A 398 -37.38 -12.03 30.25
C LEU A 398 -38.41 -12.84 29.41
N PRO A 399 -39.68 -13.10 29.88
CA PRO A 399 -40.68 -13.78 29.05
C PRO A 399 -40.99 -13.03 27.75
N GLU A 400 -41.18 -11.72 27.84
CA GLU A 400 -41.46 -10.88 26.67
C GLU A 400 -40.30 -10.84 25.71
N LEU A 401 -39.05 -10.80 26.24
CA LEU A 401 -37.83 -10.81 25.44
C LEU A 401 -37.69 -12.10 24.62
N ILE A 402 -37.97 -13.28 25.25
CA ILE A 402 -37.86 -14.57 24.54
C ILE A 402 -38.94 -14.68 23.45
N VAL A 403 -40.19 -14.34 23.77
CA VAL A 403 -41.29 -14.36 22.79
C VAL A 403 -40.99 -13.38 21.64
N ARG A 404 -40.50 -12.19 21.98
CA ARG A 404 -40.17 -11.17 20.98
C ARG A 404 -39.03 -11.62 20.07
N ALA A 405 -37.96 -12.20 20.62
CA ALA A 405 -36.85 -12.72 19.86
C ALA A 405 -37.29 -13.74 18.81
N ARG A 406 -38.06 -14.74 19.21
CA ARG A 406 -38.63 -15.77 18.33
C ARG A 406 -39.53 -15.17 17.24
N ALA A 407 -40.40 -14.24 17.60
CA ALA A 407 -41.31 -13.61 16.65
C ALA A 407 -40.58 -12.77 15.60
N LEU A 408 -39.54 -12.09 15.98
CA LEU A 408 -38.68 -11.34 15.05
C LEU A 408 -37.83 -12.28 14.15
N ASP A 409 -37.28 -13.36 14.72
CA ASP A 409 -36.55 -14.37 13.97
C ASP A 409 -37.43 -15.07 12.92
N GLU A 410 -38.65 -15.42 13.30
CA GLU A 410 -39.62 -16.03 12.39
C GLU A 410 -39.93 -15.10 11.19
N GLN A 411 -39.94 -13.80 11.42
CA GLN A 411 -40.11 -12.77 10.39
C GLN A 411 -38.82 -12.45 9.64
N GLY A 412 -37.66 -13.02 10.01
CA GLY A 412 -36.36 -12.63 9.51
C GLY A 412 -36.04 -11.15 9.73
N HIS A 413 -36.54 -10.58 10.85
CA HIS A 413 -36.38 -9.15 11.11
C HIS A 413 -35.02 -8.85 11.77
N PRO A 414 -34.24 -7.87 11.30
CA PRO A 414 -32.89 -7.60 11.79
C PRO A 414 -32.80 -7.32 13.29
N ASP A 415 -33.82 -6.72 13.90
CA ASP A 415 -33.85 -6.45 15.35
C ASP A 415 -33.85 -7.73 16.21
N ALA A 416 -34.04 -8.93 15.63
CA ALA A 416 -33.97 -10.21 16.35
C ALA A 416 -32.59 -10.39 17.01
N GLN A 417 -31.51 -10.00 16.34
CA GLN A 417 -30.14 -10.14 16.83
C GLN A 417 -29.91 -9.41 18.15
N ALA A 418 -30.43 -8.20 18.32
CA ALA A 418 -30.34 -7.45 19.58
C ALA A 418 -31.01 -8.19 20.73
N CYS A 419 -32.14 -8.83 20.46
CA CYS A 419 -32.86 -9.66 21.45
C CYS A 419 -32.06 -10.92 21.81
N TRP A 420 -31.54 -11.63 20.81
CA TRP A 420 -30.70 -12.82 21.02
C TRP A 420 -29.39 -12.50 21.75
N ALA A 421 -28.68 -11.40 21.41
CA ALA A 421 -27.49 -10.94 22.12
C ALA A 421 -27.78 -10.69 23.62
N ARG A 422 -28.89 -10.04 23.94
CA ARG A 422 -29.30 -9.82 25.32
C ARG A 422 -29.64 -11.14 26.03
N LEU A 423 -30.33 -12.05 25.36
CA LEU A 423 -30.68 -13.37 25.91
C LEU A 423 -29.41 -14.19 26.21
N ARG A 424 -28.41 -14.23 25.31
CA ARG A 424 -27.13 -14.89 25.58
C ARG A 424 -26.49 -14.38 26.87
N THR A 425 -26.43 -13.07 27.03
CA THR A 425 -25.87 -12.44 28.24
C THR A 425 -26.65 -12.83 29.51
N LEU A 426 -27.95 -12.83 29.44
CA LEU A 426 -28.79 -13.17 30.59
C LEU A 426 -28.73 -14.65 30.97
N VAL A 427 -28.78 -15.54 29.96
CA VAL A 427 -28.72 -17.02 30.19
C VAL A 427 -27.37 -17.47 30.71
N ALA A 428 -26.28 -16.78 30.35
CA ALA A 428 -24.92 -17.04 30.83
C ALA A 428 -24.69 -16.58 32.29
N ALA A 429 -25.59 -15.76 32.85
CA ALA A 429 -25.43 -15.26 34.21
C ALA A 429 -25.67 -16.39 35.25
N ARG A 430 -24.86 -16.40 36.34
CA ARG A 430 -24.93 -17.44 37.38
C ARG A 430 -26.27 -17.50 38.14
N ASP A 431 -26.98 -16.41 38.18
CA ASP A 431 -28.29 -16.24 38.87
C ASP A 431 -29.48 -16.35 37.90
N TYR A 432 -29.26 -16.86 36.69
CA TYR A 432 -30.32 -17.05 35.71
C TYR A 432 -31.39 -18.00 36.23
N THR A 433 -32.64 -17.55 36.15
CA THR A 433 -33.83 -18.36 36.49
C THR A 433 -34.76 -18.35 35.29
N HIS A 434 -35.03 -19.53 34.75
CA HIS A 434 -35.93 -19.67 33.60
C HIS A 434 -37.40 -19.42 34.01
N PRO A 435 -38.13 -18.61 33.22
CA PRO A 435 -39.57 -18.35 33.50
C PRO A 435 -40.40 -19.63 33.37
N ASP A 436 -41.30 -19.87 34.33
CA ASP A 436 -42.34 -20.91 34.23
C ASP A 436 -43.58 -20.33 33.50
N ASP A 437 -43.44 -20.15 32.18
CA ASP A 437 -44.42 -19.56 31.28
C ASP A 437 -44.64 -20.47 30.06
N PRO A 438 -45.87 -20.95 29.81
CA PRO A 438 -46.16 -21.78 28.63
C PRO A 438 -45.81 -21.14 27.30
N ALA A 439 -45.81 -19.79 27.16
CA ALA A 439 -45.43 -19.09 25.96
C ALA A 439 -43.89 -19.12 25.72
N VAL A 440 -43.14 -19.26 26.82
CA VAL A 440 -41.65 -19.37 26.75
C VAL A 440 -41.23 -20.81 26.50
N GLY A 441 -41.93 -21.78 27.07
CA GLY A 441 -41.59 -23.20 27.02
C GLY A 441 -40.40 -23.57 27.91
N PRO A 442 -39.86 -24.78 27.80
CA PRO A 442 -38.79 -25.26 28.68
C PRO A 442 -37.42 -24.60 28.33
N LEU A 443 -36.53 -24.59 29.33
CA LEU A 443 -35.15 -24.05 29.16
C LEU A 443 -34.41 -24.72 28.01
N VAL A 444 -34.61 -26.01 27.78
CA VAL A 444 -33.93 -26.76 26.70
C VAL A 444 -34.29 -26.18 25.35
N ARG A 445 -35.51 -25.73 25.12
CA ARG A 445 -35.94 -25.03 23.89
C ARG A 445 -35.18 -23.71 23.70
N LEU A 446 -35.08 -22.89 24.75
CA LEU A 446 -34.34 -21.62 24.66
C LEU A 446 -32.85 -21.85 24.37
N ARG A 447 -32.25 -22.90 24.92
CA ARG A 447 -30.86 -23.28 24.60
C ARG A 447 -30.72 -23.71 23.15
N ALA A 448 -31.66 -24.45 22.61
CA ALA A 448 -31.71 -24.81 21.20
C ALA A 448 -31.83 -23.58 20.29
N ASP A 449 -32.67 -22.61 20.63
CA ASP A 449 -32.81 -21.36 19.90
C ASP A 449 -31.49 -20.58 19.85
N LEU A 450 -30.80 -20.49 21.00
CA LEU A 450 -29.48 -19.79 21.08
C LEU A 450 -28.37 -20.49 20.31
N LEU A 451 -28.35 -21.83 20.31
CA LEU A 451 -27.39 -22.59 19.48
C LEU A 451 -27.70 -22.46 18.00
N ALA A 452 -28.96 -22.52 17.58
CA ALA A 452 -29.36 -22.35 16.19
C ALA A 452 -28.96 -20.94 15.66
N GLU A 453 -29.09 -19.92 16.52
CA GLU A 453 -28.68 -18.55 16.18
C GLU A 453 -27.13 -18.44 16.11
N GLU A 454 -26.42 -19.13 17.01
CA GLU A 454 -24.95 -19.19 16.98
C GLU A 454 -24.44 -19.92 15.72
N ALA A 455 -25.09 -21.03 15.36
CA ALA A 455 -24.83 -21.77 14.13
C ALA A 455 -25.03 -20.91 12.87
N SER A 456 -26.11 -20.13 12.82
CA SER A 456 -26.35 -19.21 11.70
C SER A 456 -25.22 -18.17 11.58
N ARG A 457 -24.75 -17.61 12.70
CA ARG A 457 -23.63 -16.66 12.71
C ARG A 457 -22.28 -17.29 12.34
N ALA A 458 -22.07 -18.57 12.65
CA ALA A 458 -20.89 -19.31 12.18
C ALA A 458 -20.95 -19.50 10.65
N GLY A 459 -22.13 -19.85 10.11
CA GLY A 459 -22.35 -19.92 8.67
C GLY A 459 -22.12 -18.60 7.93
N ASP A 460 -22.56 -17.48 8.50
CA ASP A 460 -22.34 -16.13 7.95
C ASP A 460 -20.84 -15.73 7.91
N LYS A 461 -19.97 -16.48 8.62
CA LYS A 461 -18.51 -16.29 8.63
C LYS A 461 -17.76 -17.38 7.85
N ASP A 462 -18.47 -18.18 7.07
CA ASP A 462 -17.91 -19.33 6.35
C ASP A 462 -17.30 -20.43 7.24
N GLU A 463 -17.61 -20.41 8.57
CA GLU A 463 -17.25 -21.45 9.53
C GLU A 463 -18.21 -22.65 9.41
N PHE A 464 -18.29 -23.24 8.20
CA PHE A 464 -19.33 -24.20 7.84
C PHE A 464 -19.31 -25.48 8.67
N THR A 465 -18.16 -25.93 9.16
CA THR A 465 -18.06 -27.09 10.03
C THR A 465 -18.73 -26.83 11.37
N ASP A 466 -18.38 -25.72 11.99
CA ASP A 466 -18.92 -25.31 13.29
C ASP A 466 -20.42 -25.02 13.17
N ALA A 467 -20.84 -24.38 12.07
CA ALA A 467 -22.26 -24.15 11.78
C ALA A 467 -23.05 -25.45 11.69
N ALA A 468 -22.54 -26.47 11.00
CA ALA A 468 -23.20 -27.76 10.89
C ALA A 468 -23.30 -28.48 12.24
N ASP A 469 -22.24 -28.54 13.00
CA ASP A 469 -22.17 -29.19 14.31
C ASP A 469 -23.14 -28.53 15.31
N LEU A 470 -23.15 -27.18 15.35
CA LEU A 470 -24.05 -26.41 16.20
C LEU A 470 -25.52 -26.60 15.81
N HIS A 471 -25.83 -26.65 14.51
CA HIS A 471 -27.20 -26.94 14.05
C HIS A 471 -27.66 -28.33 14.41
N GLU A 472 -26.80 -29.37 14.33
CA GLU A 472 -27.13 -30.74 14.77
C GLU A 472 -27.37 -30.81 16.29
N GLU A 473 -26.54 -30.12 17.10
CA GLU A 473 -26.74 -30.01 18.53
C GLU A 473 -28.06 -29.30 18.86
N ALA A 474 -28.35 -28.20 18.18
CA ALA A 474 -29.63 -27.49 18.30
C ALA A 474 -30.83 -28.40 17.95
N ALA A 475 -30.71 -29.19 16.87
CA ALA A 475 -31.74 -30.15 16.48
C ALA A 475 -32.03 -31.20 17.57
N ALA A 476 -31.00 -31.76 18.18
CA ALA A 476 -31.12 -32.71 19.27
C ALA A 476 -31.86 -32.08 20.47
N LEU A 477 -31.54 -30.84 20.85
CA LEU A 477 -32.23 -30.13 21.94
C LEU A 477 -33.68 -29.75 21.58
N TYR A 478 -33.99 -29.47 20.32
CA TYR A 478 -35.35 -29.27 19.86
C TYR A 478 -36.19 -30.57 19.94
N ASP A 479 -35.58 -31.73 19.59
CA ASP A 479 -36.23 -33.03 19.80
C ASP A 479 -36.54 -33.27 21.28
N ASP A 480 -35.59 -33.01 22.18
CA ASP A 480 -35.75 -33.11 23.62
C ASP A 480 -36.88 -32.17 24.17
N ALA A 481 -37.02 -31.03 23.50
CA ALA A 481 -38.11 -30.07 23.82
C ALA A 481 -39.47 -30.46 23.21
N GLY A 482 -39.53 -31.45 22.34
CA GLY A 482 -40.74 -31.83 21.61
C GLY A 482 -41.09 -30.92 20.42
N GLU A 483 -40.10 -30.17 19.91
CA GLU A 483 -40.23 -29.18 18.82
C GLU A 483 -39.76 -29.77 17.48
N ALA A 484 -40.40 -30.84 17.02
CA ALA A 484 -40.00 -31.62 15.82
C ALA A 484 -39.81 -30.76 14.56
N GLY A 485 -40.67 -29.73 14.36
CA GLY A 485 -40.54 -28.82 13.21
C GLY A 485 -39.27 -27.94 13.28
N GLN A 486 -38.89 -27.45 14.46
CA GLN A 486 -37.64 -26.71 14.63
C GLN A 486 -36.39 -27.60 14.50
N ALA A 487 -36.49 -28.84 15.01
CA ALA A 487 -35.44 -29.86 14.82
C ALA A 487 -35.20 -30.17 13.33
N ALA A 488 -36.25 -30.29 12.55
CA ALA A 488 -36.14 -30.49 11.11
C ALA A 488 -35.48 -29.29 10.40
N LEU A 489 -35.85 -28.06 10.75
CA LEU A 489 -35.22 -26.88 10.21
C LEU A 489 -33.73 -26.81 10.54
N ALA A 490 -33.35 -27.07 11.77
CA ALA A 490 -31.95 -27.08 12.21
C ALA A 490 -31.17 -28.16 11.43
N ARG A 491 -31.69 -29.37 11.25
CA ARG A 491 -31.03 -30.42 10.41
C ARG A 491 -30.92 -30.01 8.95
N ALA A 492 -31.96 -29.32 8.40
CA ALA A 492 -31.85 -28.83 7.02
C ALA A 492 -30.77 -27.75 6.85
N CYS A 493 -30.59 -26.86 7.84
CA CYS A 493 -29.48 -25.91 7.88
C CYS A 493 -28.11 -26.61 7.99
N ALA A 494 -28.00 -27.64 8.84
CA ALA A 494 -26.78 -28.45 8.93
C ALA A 494 -26.42 -29.13 7.60
N LEU A 495 -27.39 -29.69 6.89
CA LEU A 495 -27.19 -30.28 5.55
C LEU A 495 -26.72 -29.26 4.53
N LEU A 496 -27.22 -28.04 4.58
CA LEU A 496 -26.77 -26.96 3.70
C LEU A 496 -25.33 -26.55 4.02
N ALA A 497 -25.02 -26.29 5.29
CA ALA A 497 -23.68 -25.90 5.72
C ALA A 497 -22.62 -26.96 5.34
N LEU A 498 -22.91 -28.26 5.48
CA LEU A 498 -22.02 -29.35 5.01
C LEU A 498 -21.82 -29.34 3.50
N ALA A 499 -22.85 -29.01 2.71
CA ALA A 499 -22.73 -28.92 1.28
C ALA A 499 -21.91 -27.68 0.85
N GLU A 500 -22.10 -26.54 1.52
CA GLU A 500 -21.31 -25.32 1.31
C GLU A 500 -19.83 -25.57 1.67
N LYS A 501 -19.56 -26.27 2.77
CA LYS A 501 -18.19 -26.73 3.10
C LYS A 501 -17.57 -27.54 1.98
N ALA A 502 -18.29 -28.52 1.45
CA ALA A 502 -17.78 -29.37 0.37
C ALA A 502 -17.49 -28.58 -0.92
N VAL A 503 -18.29 -27.53 -1.18
CA VAL A 503 -18.06 -26.59 -2.29
C VAL A 503 -16.81 -25.77 -2.04
N ALA A 504 -16.61 -25.26 -0.82
CA ALA A 504 -15.43 -24.48 -0.44
C ALA A 504 -14.14 -25.33 -0.52
N ASP A 505 -14.16 -26.54 0.09
CA ASP A 505 -13.02 -27.46 0.09
C ASP A 505 -12.58 -27.82 -1.34
N ALA A 506 -13.53 -28.20 -2.21
CA ALA A 506 -13.25 -28.54 -3.61
C ALA A 506 -12.86 -27.29 -4.46
N SER A 507 -13.17 -26.09 -4.02
CA SER A 507 -12.70 -24.85 -4.64
C SER A 507 -11.24 -24.56 -4.26
N ALA A 508 -10.86 -24.83 -3.02
CA ALA A 508 -9.49 -24.69 -2.52
C ALA A 508 -8.54 -25.70 -3.19
N GLU A 509 -8.99 -26.96 -3.36
CA GLU A 509 -8.21 -28.00 -4.07
C GLU A 509 -7.97 -27.64 -5.55
N ASN A 510 -8.97 -27.10 -6.24
CA ASN A 510 -8.84 -26.66 -7.63
C ASN A 510 -8.02 -25.36 -7.79
N ALA A 511 -7.98 -24.49 -6.78
CA ALA A 511 -7.13 -23.31 -6.79
C ALA A 511 -5.63 -23.71 -6.68
N GLY A 512 -5.33 -24.85 -6.04
CA GLY A 512 -3.98 -25.44 -6.01
C GLY A 512 -3.54 -26.08 -7.34
N GLU A 513 -4.48 -26.44 -8.21
CA GLU A 513 -4.20 -27.09 -9.52
C GLU A 513 -4.32 -26.12 -10.72
N GLY A 514 -4.83 -24.91 -10.55
CA GLY A 514 -5.19 -24.01 -11.65
C GLY A 514 -4.86 -22.53 -11.44
N ALA A 515 -3.70 -22.18 -10.90
CA ALA A 515 -3.23 -20.79 -10.85
C ALA A 515 -2.69 -20.30 -12.21
N ASP A 516 -3.48 -20.41 -13.27
CA ASP A 516 -3.16 -19.92 -14.61
C ASP A 516 -4.16 -18.87 -15.11
N VAL A 517 -4.43 -17.83 -14.28
CA VAL A 517 -5.06 -16.60 -14.77
C VAL A 517 -4.31 -15.41 -14.18
N PRO A 518 -3.58 -14.64 -14.99
CA PRO A 518 -2.93 -13.42 -14.51
C PRO A 518 -3.98 -12.41 -14.07
N ALA A 519 -3.77 -11.80 -12.93
CA ALA A 519 -4.56 -10.69 -12.38
C ALA A 519 -4.46 -9.37 -13.21
N GLU A 520 -4.02 -9.44 -14.46
CA GLU A 520 -3.90 -8.26 -15.36
C GLU A 520 -5.19 -7.86 -16.08
N ASN A 521 -6.31 -8.61 -15.91
CA ASN A 521 -7.55 -8.34 -16.65
C ASN A 521 -8.79 -8.03 -15.81
N ALA A 522 -8.63 -7.41 -14.63
CA ALA A 522 -9.79 -6.94 -13.85
C ALA A 522 -10.37 -5.59 -14.35
N THR A 523 -9.85 -5.01 -15.43
CA THR A 523 -10.32 -3.71 -15.96
C THR A 523 -10.67 -3.67 -17.43
N GLN A 524 -10.87 -4.84 -18.10
CA GLN A 524 -11.41 -4.80 -19.46
C GLN A 524 -12.55 -5.79 -19.63
N GLY A 525 -13.59 -5.26 -20.28
CA GLY A 525 -14.92 -5.73 -20.47
C GLY A 525 -15.09 -7.21 -20.76
N THR A 526 -16.23 -7.66 -20.31
CA THR A 526 -16.88 -8.92 -20.66
C THR A 526 -16.90 -9.17 -22.15
N ASP A 527 -15.91 -9.87 -22.68
CA ASP A 527 -16.05 -10.56 -23.92
C ASP A 527 -16.68 -11.93 -23.68
N ALA A 528 -17.69 -12.25 -24.50
CA ALA A 528 -18.48 -13.44 -24.39
C ALA A 528 -17.59 -14.71 -24.43
N PRO A 529 -17.90 -15.74 -23.61
CA PRO A 529 -17.12 -16.96 -23.60
C PRO A 529 -17.22 -17.66 -24.95
N SER A 530 -16.09 -17.94 -25.58
CA SER A 530 -15.96 -18.81 -26.70
C SER A 530 -16.52 -20.18 -26.34
N GLU A 531 -17.43 -20.66 -27.20
CA GLU A 531 -18.01 -22.02 -27.19
C GLU A 531 -16.89 -23.06 -27.04
N ARG A 532 -16.69 -23.61 -25.86
CA ARG A 532 -16.08 -24.92 -25.69
C ARG A 532 -17.19 -25.94 -25.59
N ALA A 533 -17.19 -26.82 -26.57
CA ALA A 533 -18.11 -27.93 -26.72
C ALA A 533 -18.32 -28.70 -25.43
N GLY A 534 -19.58 -28.92 -25.09
CA GLY A 534 -20.00 -29.77 -23.98
C GLY A 534 -19.43 -31.17 -24.07
N ASN A 535 -18.89 -31.65 -23.01
CA ASN A 535 -18.69 -33.04 -22.72
C ASN A 535 -19.11 -33.33 -21.28
N ASP A 536 -19.77 -34.44 -21.03
CA ASP A 536 -20.31 -35.04 -19.83
C ASP A 536 -19.41 -34.94 -18.54
N VAL A 537 -19.07 -33.75 -18.08
CA VAL A 537 -18.26 -33.55 -16.89
C VAL A 537 -19.13 -33.26 -15.64
N ASP A 538 -20.38 -32.86 -15.85
CA ASP A 538 -21.23 -32.29 -14.78
C ASP A 538 -21.73 -33.33 -13.73
N ALA A 539 -21.80 -34.60 -14.06
CA ALA A 539 -22.24 -35.65 -13.13
C ALA A 539 -21.15 -36.16 -12.17
N THR A 540 -19.90 -35.71 -12.35
CA THR A 540 -18.73 -36.13 -11.55
C THR A 540 -18.16 -35.00 -10.69
N ASP A 541 -18.63 -33.75 -10.81
CA ASP A 541 -18.16 -32.64 -9.97
C ASP A 541 -18.60 -32.85 -8.51
N PRO A 542 -17.66 -32.97 -7.58
CA PRO A 542 -17.96 -33.20 -6.17
C PRO A 542 -18.85 -32.09 -5.56
N LYS A 543 -18.73 -30.85 -6.06
CA LYS A 543 -19.51 -29.69 -5.61
C LYS A 543 -20.99 -29.87 -5.97
N VAL A 544 -21.26 -30.19 -7.23
CA VAL A 544 -22.63 -30.48 -7.74
C VAL A 544 -23.23 -31.67 -7.02
N ALA A 545 -22.46 -32.74 -6.81
CA ALA A 545 -22.90 -33.94 -6.12
C ALA A 545 -23.31 -33.67 -4.66
N ALA A 546 -22.50 -32.86 -3.92
CA ALA A 546 -22.79 -32.51 -2.51
C ALA A 546 -24.09 -31.72 -2.37
N LEU A 547 -24.30 -30.68 -3.18
CA LEU A 547 -25.52 -29.87 -3.19
C LEU A 547 -26.76 -30.67 -3.61
N THR A 548 -26.61 -31.60 -4.56
CA THR A 548 -27.68 -32.50 -4.98
C THR A 548 -28.06 -33.47 -3.87
N ALA A 549 -27.09 -34.03 -3.13
CA ALA A 549 -27.32 -34.90 -1.99
C ALA A 549 -27.98 -34.18 -0.82
N ALA A 550 -27.56 -32.95 -0.54
CA ALA A 550 -28.18 -32.11 0.50
C ALA A 550 -29.64 -31.83 0.18
N HIS A 551 -29.96 -31.41 -1.04
CA HIS A 551 -31.36 -31.20 -1.49
C HIS A 551 -32.19 -32.47 -1.34
N ALA A 552 -31.69 -33.62 -1.81
CA ALA A 552 -32.43 -34.91 -1.71
C ALA A 552 -32.66 -35.32 -0.24
N SER A 553 -31.71 -35.00 0.65
CA SER A 553 -31.86 -35.25 2.11
C SER A 553 -32.88 -34.32 2.74
N MET A 554 -32.93 -33.04 2.36
CA MET A 554 -33.94 -32.07 2.79
C MET A 554 -35.35 -32.46 2.31
N VAL A 555 -35.47 -33.02 1.10
CA VAL A 555 -36.78 -33.51 0.60
C VAL A 555 -37.24 -34.68 1.44
N ARG A 556 -36.41 -35.69 1.75
CA ARG A 556 -36.77 -36.78 2.67
C ARG A 556 -37.12 -36.28 4.06
N LEU A 557 -36.35 -35.38 4.63
CA LEU A 557 -36.59 -34.80 5.94
C LEU A 557 -37.93 -34.10 5.98
N HIS A 558 -38.35 -33.43 4.92
CA HIS A 558 -39.68 -32.79 4.78
C HIS A 558 -40.78 -33.83 4.75
N GLU A 559 -40.62 -34.93 4.02
CA GLU A 559 -41.63 -36.04 3.99
C GLU A 559 -41.75 -36.76 5.33
N GLU A 560 -40.67 -36.88 6.09
CA GLU A 560 -40.63 -37.56 7.40
C GLU A 560 -41.13 -36.68 8.56
N THR A 561 -41.31 -35.34 8.35
CA THR A 561 -41.70 -34.40 9.38
C THR A 561 -43.12 -33.87 9.09
N PRO A 562 -44.19 -34.61 9.41
CA PRO A 562 -45.57 -34.11 9.30
C PRO A 562 -45.85 -33.01 10.35
N ASP A 563 -46.88 -32.23 10.12
CA ASP A 563 -47.39 -31.20 11.05
C ASP A 563 -46.49 -29.98 11.24
N LEU A 564 -45.71 -29.59 10.20
CA LEU A 564 -44.98 -28.33 10.15
C LEU A 564 -45.96 -27.13 10.22
N THR A 565 -45.62 -26.10 10.98
CA THR A 565 -46.31 -24.81 10.85
C THR A 565 -46.07 -24.20 9.48
N PRO A 566 -46.99 -23.34 8.96
CA PRO A 566 -46.79 -22.70 7.66
C PRO A 566 -45.47 -21.96 7.53
N SER A 567 -44.98 -21.34 8.58
CA SER A 567 -43.71 -20.65 8.63
C SER A 567 -42.52 -21.64 8.51
N GLN A 568 -42.59 -22.75 9.24
CA GLN A 568 -41.54 -23.79 9.20
C GLN A 568 -41.46 -24.45 7.81
N GLU A 569 -42.61 -24.77 7.23
CA GLU A 569 -42.70 -25.37 5.92
C GLU A 569 -42.13 -24.44 4.83
N ALA A 570 -42.52 -23.17 4.86
CA ALA A 570 -41.99 -22.19 3.91
C ALA A 570 -40.46 -21.99 4.05
N ARG A 571 -39.92 -22.00 5.30
CA ARG A 571 -38.47 -21.94 5.53
C ARG A 571 -37.75 -23.19 4.98
N LEU A 572 -38.31 -24.38 5.15
CA LEU A 572 -37.75 -25.62 4.61
C LEU A 572 -37.76 -25.64 3.09
N LEU A 573 -38.86 -25.20 2.46
CA LEU A 573 -38.95 -25.04 1.01
C LEU A 573 -37.92 -24.05 0.48
N ARG A 574 -37.65 -22.96 1.23
CA ARG A 574 -36.61 -22.01 0.88
C ARG A 574 -35.23 -22.64 0.92
N LEU A 575 -34.88 -23.39 1.98
CA LEU A 575 -33.58 -24.10 2.07
C LEU A 575 -33.35 -25.06 0.90
N ARG A 576 -34.44 -25.80 0.52
CA ARG A 576 -34.39 -26.68 -0.67
C ARG A 576 -34.12 -25.92 -1.97
N ALA A 577 -34.80 -24.78 -2.18
CA ALA A 577 -34.58 -23.90 -3.34
C ALA A 577 -33.20 -23.28 -3.31
N THR A 578 -32.68 -22.90 -2.14
CA THR A 578 -31.32 -22.36 -1.99
C THR A 578 -30.25 -23.39 -2.36
N ALA A 579 -30.35 -24.63 -1.91
CA ALA A 579 -29.42 -25.70 -2.26
C ALA A 579 -29.31 -25.93 -3.79
N LEU A 580 -30.47 -25.91 -4.50
CA LEU A 580 -30.47 -26.01 -5.96
C LEU A 580 -29.99 -24.72 -6.63
N GLY A 581 -30.24 -23.55 -6.06
CA GLY A 581 -29.71 -22.27 -6.54
C GLY A 581 -28.18 -22.21 -6.47
N LEU A 582 -27.60 -22.66 -5.37
CA LEU A 582 -26.14 -22.80 -5.21
C LEU A 582 -25.55 -23.81 -6.22
N ARG A 583 -26.25 -24.91 -6.48
CA ARG A 583 -25.84 -25.87 -7.51
C ARG A 583 -25.80 -25.23 -8.92
N LEU A 584 -26.81 -24.44 -9.26
CA LEU A 584 -26.86 -23.70 -10.52
C LEU A 584 -25.71 -22.67 -10.60
N GLN A 585 -25.44 -21.98 -9.50
CA GLN A 585 -24.33 -21.01 -9.43
C GLN A 585 -22.97 -21.68 -9.65
N THR A 586 -22.79 -22.89 -9.11
CA THR A 586 -21.53 -23.65 -9.21
C THR A 586 -21.27 -24.18 -10.61
N SER A 587 -22.29 -24.79 -11.26
CA SER A 587 -22.11 -25.44 -12.56
C SER A 587 -22.51 -24.58 -13.77
N ARG A 588 -23.41 -23.61 -13.59
CA ARG A 588 -24.03 -22.77 -14.64
C ARG A 588 -24.63 -23.60 -15.80
N SER A 589 -25.02 -24.84 -15.54
CA SER A 589 -25.59 -25.72 -16.53
C SER A 589 -27.07 -25.42 -16.74
N GLU A 590 -27.50 -25.34 -18.00
CA GLU A 590 -28.90 -25.07 -18.38
C GLU A 590 -29.87 -26.11 -17.83
N GLU A 591 -29.43 -27.37 -17.65
CA GLU A 591 -30.24 -28.46 -17.09
C GLU A 591 -30.61 -28.26 -15.61
N HIS A 592 -29.84 -27.44 -14.87
CA HIS A 592 -30.10 -27.13 -13.46
C HIS A 592 -31.15 -26.05 -13.28
N VAL A 593 -31.49 -25.27 -14.30
CA VAL A 593 -32.44 -24.13 -14.21
C VAL A 593 -33.86 -24.62 -13.88
N ALA A 594 -34.39 -25.58 -14.59
CA ALA A 594 -35.77 -26.06 -14.41
C ALA A 594 -36.03 -26.67 -13.01
N PRO A 595 -35.13 -27.48 -12.43
CA PRO A 595 -35.28 -27.93 -11.03
C PRO A 595 -35.36 -26.83 -10.00
N VAL A 596 -34.51 -25.80 -10.14
CA VAL A 596 -34.49 -24.61 -9.23
C VAL A 596 -35.83 -23.88 -9.36
N GLN A 597 -36.25 -23.54 -10.58
CA GLN A 597 -37.54 -22.87 -10.80
C GLN A 597 -38.73 -23.63 -10.20
N ALA A 598 -38.74 -24.95 -10.33
CA ALA A 598 -39.82 -25.77 -9.75
C ALA A 598 -39.89 -25.72 -8.24
N GLU A 599 -38.74 -25.68 -7.54
CA GLU A 599 -38.73 -25.51 -6.07
C GLU A 599 -39.11 -24.08 -5.67
N ILE A 600 -38.64 -23.05 -6.42
CA ILE A 600 -39.03 -21.65 -6.19
C ILE A 600 -40.54 -21.46 -6.37
N ASP A 601 -41.15 -22.07 -7.40
CA ASP A 601 -42.58 -21.97 -7.67
C ASP A 601 -43.41 -22.61 -6.52
N LYS A 602 -42.92 -23.74 -5.99
CA LYS A 602 -43.56 -24.38 -4.81
C LYS A 602 -43.51 -23.45 -3.59
N LEU A 603 -42.31 -22.88 -3.31
CA LEU A 603 -42.15 -21.93 -2.21
C LEU A 603 -43.04 -20.71 -2.39
N LEU A 604 -43.05 -20.11 -3.58
CA LEU A 604 -43.82 -18.91 -3.88
C LEU A 604 -45.34 -19.14 -3.75
N ALA A 605 -45.82 -20.26 -4.30
CA ALA A 605 -47.20 -20.63 -4.21
C ALA A 605 -47.62 -20.82 -2.73
N PHE A 606 -46.87 -21.60 -1.96
CA PHE A 606 -47.14 -21.87 -0.57
C PHE A 606 -47.06 -20.60 0.31
N ALA A 607 -46.00 -19.80 0.16
CA ALA A 607 -45.83 -18.57 0.93
C ALA A 607 -46.88 -17.51 0.60
N THR A 608 -47.42 -17.49 -0.63
CA THR A 608 -48.50 -16.60 -1.05
C THR A 608 -49.83 -17.06 -0.46
N GLU A 609 -50.13 -18.36 -0.47
CA GLU A 609 -51.32 -18.94 0.09
C GLU A 609 -51.46 -18.66 1.61
N HIS A 610 -50.31 -18.68 2.31
CA HIS A 610 -50.27 -18.49 3.79
C HIS A 610 -49.89 -17.05 4.21
N ASP A 611 -49.81 -16.09 3.27
CA ASP A 611 -49.48 -14.67 3.51
C ASP A 611 -48.15 -14.45 4.25
N ILE A 612 -47.09 -15.19 3.89
CA ILE A 612 -45.77 -15.11 4.51
C ILE A 612 -44.88 -14.16 3.68
N ALA A 613 -45.06 -12.85 3.85
CA ALA A 613 -44.45 -11.81 3.01
C ALA A 613 -42.90 -11.93 2.86
N VAL A 614 -42.19 -12.29 3.93
CA VAL A 614 -40.71 -12.46 3.91
C VAL A 614 -40.26 -13.62 3.00
N GLN A 615 -41.04 -14.72 3.01
CA GLN A 615 -40.74 -15.89 2.14
C GLN A 615 -41.14 -15.63 0.68
N VAL A 616 -42.18 -14.85 0.43
CA VAL A 616 -42.56 -14.40 -0.90
C VAL A 616 -41.46 -13.54 -1.49
N SER A 617 -40.92 -12.56 -0.77
CA SER A 617 -39.83 -11.73 -1.25
C SER A 617 -38.51 -12.50 -1.43
N GLY A 618 -38.24 -13.48 -0.54
CA GLY A 618 -37.11 -14.40 -0.69
C GLY A 618 -37.19 -15.28 -1.93
N ALA A 619 -38.40 -15.83 -2.22
CA ALA A 619 -38.65 -16.62 -3.43
C ALA A 619 -38.47 -15.79 -4.71
N LEU A 620 -38.96 -14.55 -4.75
CA LEU A 620 -38.81 -13.64 -5.87
C LEU A 620 -37.32 -13.24 -6.11
N LEU A 621 -36.57 -13.03 -5.05
CA LEU A 621 -35.12 -12.79 -5.15
C LEU A 621 -34.37 -13.99 -5.74
N LEU A 622 -34.66 -15.22 -5.28
CA LEU A 622 -34.09 -16.45 -5.80
C LEU A 622 -34.45 -16.63 -7.28
N ARG A 623 -35.68 -16.31 -7.68
CA ARG A 623 -36.11 -16.37 -9.06
C ARG A 623 -35.38 -15.37 -9.96
N THR A 624 -35.26 -14.13 -9.50
CA THR A 624 -34.48 -13.11 -10.20
C THR A 624 -33.03 -13.56 -10.39
N SER A 625 -32.39 -14.08 -9.32
CA SER A 625 -31.01 -14.60 -9.41
C SER A 625 -30.91 -15.79 -10.37
N THR A 626 -31.92 -16.67 -10.42
CA THR A 626 -31.95 -17.80 -11.35
C THR A 626 -32.00 -17.33 -12.80
N HIS A 627 -32.84 -16.33 -13.14
CA HIS A 627 -32.88 -15.73 -14.47
C HIS A 627 -31.54 -15.06 -14.82
N ALA A 628 -30.92 -14.36 -13.89
CA ALA A 628 -29.62 -13.74 -14.11
C ALA A 628 -28.53 -14.79 -14.41
N LEU A 629 -28.46 -15.88 -13.62
CA LEU A 629 -27.50 -16.97 -13.81
C LEU A 629 -27.70 -17.75 -15.11
N SER A 630 -28.95 -17.82 -15.61
CA SER A 630 -29.28 -18.43 -16.92
C SER A 630 -29.07 -17.48 -18.12
N GLY A 631 -28.60 -16.25 -17.88
CA GLY A 631 -28.36 -15.24 -18.92
C GLY A 631 -29.59 -14.46 -19.36
N ASP A 632 -30.77 -14.71 -18.77
CA ASP A 632 -32.01 -13.96 -19.09
C ASP A 632 -32.08 -12.67 -18.25
N LEU A 633 -31.14 -11.75 -18.47
CA LEU A 633 -31.05 -10.46 -17.75
C LEU A 633 -32.31 -9.60 -17.92
N PRO A 634 -32.98 -9.50 -19.10
CA PRO A 634 -34.18 -8.68 -19.24
C PRO A 634 -35.34 -9.15 -18.34
N THR A 635 -35.55 -10.47 -18.24
CA THR A 635 -36.57 -11.04 -17.34
C THR A 635 -36.17 -10.78 -15.88
N ALA A 636 -34.90 -10.96 -15.51
CA ALA A 636 -34.41 -10.68 -14.16
C ALA A 636 -34.68 -9.22 -13.75
N VAL A 637 -34.43 -8.25 -14.62
CA VAL A 637 -34.72 -6.82 -14.34
C VAL A 637 -36.22 -6.57 -14.17
N THR A 638 -37.03 -7.14 -15.04
CA THR A 638 -38.51 -6.99 -14.93
C THR A 638 -39.05 -7.52 -13.61
N GLU A 639 -38.56 -8.66 -13.16
CA GLU A 639 -38.99 -9.27 -11.89
C GLU A 639 -38.49 -8.51 -10.67
N ILE A 640 -37.26 -8.02 -10.69
CA ILE A 640 -36.72 -7.27 -9.56
C ILE A 640 -37.38 -5.89 -9.41
N ASP A 641 -37.79 -5.26 -10.53
CA ASP A 641 -38.58 -4.02 -10.49
C ASP A 641 -39.93 -4.24 -9.84
N ALA A 642 -40.64 -5.33 -10.22
CA ALA A 642 -41.92 -5.71 -9.59
C ALA A 642 -41.74 -6.02 -8.09
N LEU A 643 -40.66 -6.68 -7.72
CA LEU A 643 -40.31 -6.94 -6.32
C LEU A 643 -40.04 -5.65 -5.54
N LEU A 644 -39.29 -4.72 -6.10
CA LEU A 644 -39.02 -3.43 -5.45
C LEU A 644 -40.31 -2.61 -5.21
N ASP A 645 -41.21 -2.60 -6.19
CA ASP A 645 -42.51 -1.92 -6.04
C ASP A 645 -43.35 -2.57 -4.92
N ARG A 646 -43.33 -3.90 -4.85
CA ARG A 646 -44.00 -4.64 -3.75
C ARG A 646 -43.36 -4.33 -2.39
N LEU A 647 -42.04 -4.35 -2.27
CA LEU A 647 -41.33 -4.07 -1.02
C LEU A 647 -41.61 -2.65 -0.51
N LYS A 648 -41.71 -1.67 -1.42
CA LYS A 648 -42.05 -0.28 -1.08
C LYS A 648 -43.48 -0.12 -0.58
N SER A 649 -44.44 -0.94 -1.08
CA SER A 649 -45.87 -0.83 -0.73
C SER A 649 -46.30 -1.74 0.42
N GLU A 650 -45.78 -2.94 0.49
CA GLU A 650 -46.25 -4.02 1.40
C GLU A 650 -45.13 -4.48 2.36
N GLY A 651 -43.86 -4.17 2.08
CA GLY A 651 -42.70 -4.67 2.84
C GLY A 651 -42.35 -6.13 2.52
N PRO A 652 -41.39 -6.72 3.23
CA PRO A 652 -40.56 -6.19 4.32
C PRO A 652 -39.50 -5.16 3.88
N ALA A 653 -39.48 -4.00 4.54
CA ALA A 653 -38.63 -2.88 4.17
C ALA A 653 -37.11 -3.18 4.29
N TRP A 654 -36.74 -4.09 5.20
CA TRP A 654 -35.30 -4.49 5.36
C TRP A 654 -34.76 -5.34 4.22
N HIS A 655 -35.62 -5.80 3.29
CA HIS A 655 -35.13 -6.43 2.04
C HIS A 655 -34.78 -5.41 0.95
N LEU A 656 -35.18 -4.13 1.07
CA LEU A 656 -34.89 -3.11 0.05
C LEU A 656 -33.39 -2.93 -0.25
N PRO A 657 -32.48 -2.82 0.73
CA PRO A 657 -31.07 -2.60 0.43
C PRO A 657 -30.45 -3.71 -0.43
N ARG A 658 -30.67 -4.97 -0.03
CA ARG A 658 -30.14 -6.14 -0.78
C ARG A 658 -30.79 -6.29 -2.17
N THR A 659 -32.06 -5.92 -2.30
CA THR A 659 -32.77 -5.97 -3.58
C THR A 659 -32.25 -4.91 -4.55
N LEU A 660 -32.00 -3.68 -4.03
CA LEU A 660 -31.35 -2.62 -4.79
C LEU A 660 -29.91 -3.01 -5.21
N GLY A 661 -29.16 -3.64 -4.29
CA GLY A 661 -27.83 -4.19 -4.60
C GLY A 661 -27.87 -5.19 -5.76
N LEU A 662 -28.83 -6.14 -5.73
CA LEU A 662 -28.99 -7.09 -6.84
C LEU A 662 -29.37 -6.40 -8.15
N ARG A 663 -30.27 -5.40 -8.11
CA ARG A 663 -30.63 -4.64 -9.32
C ARG A 663 -29.42 -3.84 -9.85
N GLY A 664 -28.64 -3.23 -8.97
CA GLY A 664 -27.39 -2.54 -9.37
C GLY A 664 -26.44 -3.46 -10.12
N ARG A 665 -26.21 -4.69 -9.63
CA ARG A 665 -25.39 -5.68 -10.35
C ARG A 665 -25.97 -6.09 -11.70
N LEU A 666 -27.29 -6.27 -11.80
CA LEU A 666 -27.95 -6.55 -13.09
C LEU A 666 -27.76 -5.40 -14.08
N GLN A 667 -27.83 -4.16 -13.60
CA GLN A 667 -27.58 -2.97 -14.43
C GLN A 667 -26.10 -2.85 -14.87
N LEU A 668 -25.14 -3.21 -14.00
CA LEU A 668 -23.73 -3.33 -14.39
C LEU A 668 -23.55 -4.36 -15.51
N ALA A 669 -24.15 -5.54 -15.36
CA ALA A 669 -24.11 -6.59 -16.39
C ALA A 669 -24.77 -6.15 -17.72
N LEU A 670 -25.69 -5.19 -17.66
CA LEU A 670 -26.32 -4.56 -18.83
C LEU A 670 -25.58 -3.29 -19.30
N HIS A 671 -24.41 -2.99 -18.76
CA HIS A 671 -23.60 -1.79 -19.04
C HIS A 671 -24.30 -0.45 -18.73
N ASP A 672 -25.29 -0.42 -17.83
CA ASP A 672 -25.93 0.79 -17.33
C ASP A 672 -25.33 1.20 -15.97
N ALA A 673 -24.10 1.67 -15.98
CA ALA A 673 -23.38 2.09 -14.78
C ALA A 673 -24.07 3.27 -14.05
N GLN A 674 -24.80 4.12 -14.78
CA GLN A 674 -25.51 5.27 -14.17
C GLN A 674 -26.69 4.80 -13.30
N ALA A 675 -27.49 3.87 -13.81
CA ALA A 675 -28.60 3.29 -13.05
C ALA A 675 -28.07 2.43 -11.89
N ALA A 676 -27.03 1.66 -12.11
CA ALA A 676 -26.35 0.86 -11.09
C ALA A 676 -25.88 1.73 -9.92
N GLN A 677 -25.17 2.82 -10.21
CA GLN A 677 -24.71 3.76 -9.18
C GLN A 677 -25.87 4.31 -8.35
N ALA A 678 -26.98 4.71 -8.99
CA ALA A 678 -28.14 5.26 -8.29
C ALA A 678 -28.76 4.23 -7.31
N ASP A 679 -28.91 2.98 -7.74
CA ASP A 679 -29.47 1.92 -6.92
C ASP A 679 -28.55 1.49 -5.77
N LEU A 680 -27.26 1.35 -6.04
CA LEU A 680 -26.27 0.96 -5.04
C LEU A 680 -26.11 2.05 -3.97
N ALA A 681 -26.09 3.32 -4.38
CA ALA A 681 -26.05 4.45 -3.43
C ALA A 681 -27.31 4.52 -2.57
N GLU A 682 -28.51 4.30 -3.15
CA GLU A 682 -29.77 4.24 -2.40
C GLU A 682 -29.81 2.99 -1.50
N GLY A 683 -29.27 1.86 -1.97
CA GLY A 683 -29.11 0.64 -1.16
C GLY A 683 -28.26 0.90 0.09
N LEU A 684 -27.12 1.56 -0.04
CA LEU A 684 -26.26 1.96 1.09
C LEU A 684 -26.96 2.94 2.04
N ARG A 685 -27.69 3.92 1.48
CA ARG A 685 -28.45 4.87 2.29
C ARG A 685 -29.50 4.17 3.14
N LEU A 686 -30.24 3.22 2.58
CA LEU A 686 -31.24 2.43 3.29
C LEU A 686 -30.60 1.43 4.26
N ALA A 687 -29.45 0.85 3.91
CA ALA A 687 -28.72 -0.06 4.78
C ALA A 687 -28.31 0.62 6.11
N ALA A 688 -27.98 1.90 6.07
CA ALA A 688 -27.65 2.68 7.28
C ALA A 688 -28.81 2.83 8.28
N GLU A 689 -30.04 2.49 7.89
CA GLU A 689 -31.22 2.49 8.79
C GLU A 689 -31.34 1.20 9.62
N TRP A 690 -30.55 0.15 9.29
CA TRP A 690 -30.60 -1.17 9.91
C TRP A 690 -29.30 -1.45 10.68
N PRO A 691 -29.30 -2.46 11.58
CA PRO A 691 -28.07 -2.94 12.21
C PRO A 691 -26.99 -3.28 11.16
N ALA A 692 -25.71 -3.05 11.50
CA ALA A 692 -24.60 -3.16 10.56
C ALA A 692 -24.41 -4.57 9.94
N ASP A 693 -24.87 -5.59 10.64
CA ASP A 693 -24.85 -7.00 10.25
C ASP A 693 -26.11 -7.46 9.49
N ALA A 694 -27.11 -6.58 9.34
CA ALA A 694 -28.34 -6.89 8.62
C ALA A 694 -28.22 -6.81 7.09
N VAL A 695 -27.23 -6.09 6.59
CA VAL A 695 -27.00 -5.84 5.16
C VAL A 695 -25.50 -5.88 4.90
N ASP A 696 -25.10 -6.64 3.90
CA ASP A 696 -23.72 -6.66 3.43
C ASP A 696 -23.38 -5.32 2.76
N ALA A 697 -22.99 -4.35 3.58
CA ALA A 697 -22.57 -3.03 3.12
C ALA A 697 -21.20 -3.08 2.44
N ALA A 698 -20.32 -4.04 2.77
CA ALA A 698 -19.04 -4.22 2.14
C ALA A 698 -19.24 -4.52 0.64
N ARG A 699 -20.06 -5.49 0.33
CA ARG A 699 -20.39 -5.84 -1.04
C ARG A 699 -21.04 -4.68 -1.81
N LEU A 700 -21.96 -3.95 -1.17
CA LEU A 700 -22.56 -2.77 -1.82
C LEU A 700 -21.52 -1.69 -2.15
N HIS A 701 -20.50 -1.50 -1.30
CA HIS A 701 -19.39 -0.61 -1.61
C HIS A 701 -18.50 -1.14 -2.73
N GLY A 702 -18.22 -2.44 -2.79
CA GLY A 702 -17.49 -3.07 -3.88
C GLY A 702 -18.21 -2.90 -5.23
N ASP A 703 -19.51 -3.26 -5.29
CA ASP A 703 -20.35 -3.10 -6.48
C ASP A 703 -20.41 -1.61 -6.92
N LEU A 704 -20.49 -0.67 -5.95
CA LEU A 704 -20.52 0.76 -6.24
C LEU A 704 -19.17 1.27 -6.77
N ALA A 705 -18.05 0.73 -6.28
CA ALA A 705 -16.73 1.05 -6.81
C ALA A 705 -16.64 0.68 -8.30
N GLU A 706 -17.13 -0.49 -8.68
CA GLU A 706 -17.21 -0.93 -10.08
C GLU A 706 -18.06 0.03 -10.93
N ALA A 707 -19.26 0.39 -10.44
CA ALA A 707 -20.15 1.30 -11.13
C ALA A 707 -19.50 2.67 -11.40
N VAL A 708 -18.84 3.25 -10.40
CA VAL A 708 -18.20 4.57 -10.57
C VAL A 708 -16.91 4.51 -11.37
N MET A 709 -16.21 3.35 -11.42
CA MET A 709 -15.11 3.12 -12.36
C MET A 709 -15.61 3.22 -13.81
N HIS A 710 -16.69 2.54 -14.16
CA HIS A 710 -17.30 2.62 -15.49
C HIS A 710 -17.79 4.04 -15.85
N LEU A 711 -18.06 4.87 -14.85
CA LEU A 711 -18.41 6.27 -15.04
C LEU A 711 -17.20 7.21 -15.15
N GLY A 712 -15.98 6.68 -15.17
CA GLY A 712 -14.74 7.46 -15.26
C GLY A 712 -14.41 8.24 -13.99
N ARG A 713 -14.81 7.76 -12.80
CA ARG A 713 -14.57 8.40 -11.51
C ARG A 713 -13.70 7.52 -10.59
N PRO A 714 -12.43 7.26 -10.96
CA PRO A 714 -11.59 6.30 -10.25
C PRO A 714 -11.24 6.71 -8.80
N ASP A 715 -11.14 8.01 -8.50
CA ASP A 715 -10.91 8.46 -7.12
C ASP A 715 -12.09 8.14 -6.19
N GLU A 716 -13.31 8.15 -6.71
CA GLU A 716 -14.49 7.73 -5.97
C GLU A 716 -14.53 6.21 -5.78
N ALA A 717 -14.15 5.47 -6.82
CA ALA A 717 -14.01 4.02 -6.75
C ALA A 717 -13.00 3.60 -5.68
N LEU A 718 -11.86 4.28 -5.62
CA LEU A 718 -10.82 4.02 -4.62
C LEU A 718 -11.34 4.17 -3.19
N ARG A 719 -12.17 5.20 -2.91
CA ARG A 719 -12.82 5.39 -1.60
C ARG A 719 -13.80 4.27 -1.27
N HIS A 720 -14.54 3.81 -2.25
CA HIS A 720 -15.49 2.71 -2.05
C HIS A 720 -14.79 1.37 -1.85
N LEU A 721 -13.72 1.06 -2.60
CA LEU A 721 -12.89 -0.14 -2.39
C LEU A 721 -12.27 -0.17 -0.99
N THR A 722 -11.66 0.94 -0.57
CA THR A 722 -11.07 1.00 0.78
C THR A 722 -12.11 0.87 1.88
N ARG A 723 -13.33 1.40 1.66
CA ARG A 723 -14.44 1.24 2.61
C ARG A 723 -14.99 -0.19 2.63
N SER A 724 -15.08 -0.85 1.48
CA SER A 724 -15.42 -2.28 1.38
C SER A 724 -14.48 -3.13 2.22
N ALA A 725 -13.17 -3.01 1.94
CA ALA A 725 -12.12 -3.74 2.64
C ALA A 725 -12.12 -3.50 4.16
N GLU A 726 -12.37 -2.27 4.61
CA GLU A 726 -12.49 -1.97 6.04
C GLU A 726 -13.68 -2.68 6.69
N LEU A 727 -14.81 -2.75 6.00
CA LEU A 727 -16.00 -3.45 6.49
C LEU A 727 -15.79 -4.97 6.52
N GLU A 728 -15.13 -5.53 5.50
CA GLU A 728 -14.74 -6.94 5.46
C GLU A 728 -13.83 -7.31 6.63
N LEU A 729 -12.83 -6.48 6.96
CA LEU A 729 -11.98 -6.68 8.15
C LEU A 729 -12.80 -6.69 9.45
N ARG A 730 -13.76 -5.78 9.58
CA ARG A 730 -14.64 -5.70 10.77
C ARG A 730 -15.57 -6.89 10.89
N GLN A 731 -15.97 -7.47 9.77
CA GLN A 731 -16.78 -8.68 9.70
C GLN A 731 -16.00 -9.97 9.96
N GLY A 732 -14.66 -9.88 9.93
CA GLY A 732 -13.76 -11.01 10.10
C GLY A 732 -13.35 -11.70 8.80
N SER A 733 -13.83 -11.24 7.63
CA SER A 733 -13.47 -11.74 6.28
C SER A 733 -12.10 -11.18 5.87
N ARG A 734 -11.03 -11.67 6.51
CA ARG A 734 -9.68 -11.11 6.38
C ARG A 734 -9.11 -11.27 4.98
N THR A 735 -9.23 -12.46 4.40
CA THR A 735 -8.70 -12.75 3.04
C THR A 735 -9.33 -11.84 2.01
N ASP A 736 -10.67 -11.69 2.04
CA ASP A 736 -11.38 -10.80 1.11
C ASP A 736 -10.93 -9.36 1.29
N ALA A 737 -10.80 -8.90 2.54
CA ALA A 737 -10.33 -7.56 2.84
C ALA A 737 -8.91 -7.28 2.27
N TYR A 738 -7.98 -8.23 2.43
CA TYR A 738 -6.63 -8.08 1.86
C TYR A 738 -6.65 -8.08 0.33
N CYS A 739 -7.49 -8.90 -0.30
CA CYS A 739 -7.70 -8.88 -1.75
C CYS A 739 -8.28 -7.54 -2.22
N THR A 740 -9.30 -7.04 -1.54
CA THR A 740 -9.92 -5.74 -1.86
C THR A 740 -8.94 -4.58 -1.67
N TYR A 741 -8.12 -4.61 -0.60
CA TYR A 741 -7.04 -3.62 -0.42
C TYR A 741 -5.94 -3.75 -1.47
N SER A 742 -5.60 -4.97 -1.94
CA SER A 742 -4.66 -5.17 -3.04
C SER A 742 -5.16 -4.48 -4.31
N ASN A 743 -6.44 -4.63 -4.63
CA ASN A 743 -7.07 -3.95 -5.76
C ASN A 743 -7.06 -2.43 -5.59
N ALA A 744 -7.34 -1.93 -4.39
CA ALA A 744 -7.26 -0.50 -4.09
C ALA A 744 -5.83 0.05 -4.21
N ALA A 745 -4.83 -0.71 -3.78
CA ALA A 745 -3.43 -0.35 -3.91
C ALA A 745 -2.99 -0.29 -5.38
N GLN A 746 -3.38 -1.29 -6.18
CA GLN A 746 -3.10 -1.31 -7.61
C GLN A 746 -3.77 -0.12 -8.32
N LEU A 747 -5.05 0.11 -8.08
CA LEU A 747 -5.75 1.28 -8.64
C LEU A 747 -5.08 2.60 -8.24
N SER A 748 -4.62 2.70 -7.00
CA SER A 748 -3.88 3.89 -6.53
C SER A 748 -2.59 4.10 -7.31
N LEU A 749 -1.85 3.02 -7.60
CA LEU A 749 -0.63 3.05 -8.40
C LEU A 749 -0.93 3.46 -9.84
N ASP A 750 -1.96 2.89 -10.47
CA ASP A 750 -2.39 3.19 -11.84
C ASP A 750 -2.82 4.66 -12.01
N LEU A 751 -3.36 5.27 -10.97
CA LEU A 751 -3.71 6.68 -10.91
C LEU A 751 -2.50 7.61 -10.64
N GLY A 752 -1.29 7.05 -10.53
CA GLY A 752 -0.09 7.82 -10.17
C GLY A 752 -0.05 8.27 -8.70
N ARG A 753 -0.95 7.77 -7.85
CA ARG A 753 -1.01 8.05 -6.41
C ARG A 753 -0.02 7.14 -5.65
N VAL A 754 1.24 7.24 -6.03
CA VAL A 754 2.32 6.33 -5.60
C VAL A 754 2.46 6.29 -4.08
N GLU A 755 2.47 7.45 -3.43
CA GLU A 755 2.65 7.54 -1.98
C GLU A 755 1.46 6.94 -1.20
N ASP A 756 0.26 7.04 -1.74
CA ASP A 756 -0.94 6.42 -1.17
C ASP A 756 -0.87 4.89 -1.24
N CYS A 757 -0.43 4.36 -2.38
CA CYS A 757 -0.21 2.93 -2.57
C CYS A 757 0.82 2.41 -1.54
N ILE A 758 1.98 3.06 -1.41
CA ILE A 758 3.02 2.67 -0.46
C ILE A 758 2.50 2.74 0.98
N ALA A 759 1.83 3.83 1.37
CA ALA A 759 1.34 4.01 2.73
C ALA A 759 0.26 2.97 3.09
N LEU A 760 -0.64 2.64 2.15
CA LEU A 760 -1.65 1.60 2.32
C LEU A 760 -1.00 0.24 2.55
N LEU A 761 -0.07 -0.14 1.68
CA LEU A 761 0.59 -1.44 1.74
C LEU A 761 1.52 -1.57 2.94
N ASP A 762 2.24 -0.51 3.31
CA ASP A 762 3.03 -0.48 4.56
C ASP A 762 2.14 -0.72 5.80
N SER A 763 0.94 -0.13 5.83
CA SER A 763 -0.02 -0.33 6.93
C SER A 763 -0.54 -1.78 6.99
N LEU A 764 -0.83 -2.39 5.84
CA LEU A 764 -1.32 -3.78 5.76
C LEU A 764 -0.24 -4.79 6.15
N LEU A 765 0.97 -4.61 5.63
CA LEU A 765 2.11 -5.50 5.92
C LEU A 765 2.60 -5.40 7.37
N ALA A 766 2.21 -4.35 8.10
CA ALA A 766 2.49 -4.18 9.52
C ALA A 766 1.43 -4.81 10.43
N GLU A 767 0.34 -5.38 9.89
CA GLU A 767 -0.68 -6.03 10.70
C GLU A 767 -0.14 -7.25 11.46
N PRO A 768 -0.61 -7.47 12.70
CA PRO A 768 -0.13 -8.57 13.54
C PRO A 768 -0.32 -9.97 12.93
N ASP A 769 -1.40 -10.19 12.18
CA ASP A 769 -1.70 -11.45 11.51
C ASP A 769 -0.74 -11.75 10.34
N VAL A 770 -0.30 -10.73 9.60
CA VAL A 770 0.77 -10.88 8.60
C VAL A 770 2.08 -11.25 9.28
N ALA A 771 2.41 -10.59 10.39
CA ALA A 771 3.62 -10.90 11.16
C ALA A 771 3.59 -12.28 11.83
N ALA A 772 2.39 -12.78 12.16
CA ALA A 772 2.18 -14.12 12.74
C ALA A 772 2.20 -15.23 11.67
N GLY A 773 2.06 -14.91 10.39
CA GLY A 773 1.92 -15.88 9.29
C GLY A 773 0.51 -16.48 9.18
N ASP A 774 -0.50 -15.75 9.67
CA ASP A 774 -1.91 -16.16 9.59
C ASP A 774 -2.57 -15.80 8.25
N VAL A 775 -1.88 -15.00 7.44
CA VAL A 775 -2.31 -14.59 6.08
C VAL A 775 -1.56 -15.44 5.06
N ASP A 776 -2.22 -15.82 3.99
CA ASP A 776 -1.63 -16.60 2.91
C ASP A 776 -0.35 -15.96 2.36
N ASP A 777 0.73 -16.74 2.28
CA ASP A 777 2.07 -16.25 1.90
C ASP A 777 2.09 -15.67 0.47
N ARG A 778 1.27 -16.19 -0.45
CA ARG A 778 1.17 -15.70 -1.84
C ARG A 778 0.48 -14.35 -1.89
N LEU A 779 -0.57 -14.17 -1.09
CA LEU A 779 -1.25 -12.88 -0.97
C LEU A 779 -0.31 -11.82 -0.37
N VAL A 780 0.44 -12.17 0.66
CA VAL A 780 1.47 -11.29 1.24
C VAL A 780 2.55 -10.93 0.20
N ALA A 781 3.01 -11.91 -0.57
CA ALA A 781 3.99 -11.68 -1.64
C ALA A 781 3.43 -10.75 -2.74
N GLN A 782 2.15 -10.87 -3.08
CA GLN A 782 1.49 -9.98 -4.04
C GLN A 782 1.42 -8.53 -3.52
N LEU A 783 1.05 -8.33 -2.25
CA LEU A 783 1.06 -7.00 -1.62
C LEU A 783 2.47 -6.39 -1.64
N ARG A 784 3.49 -7.18 -1.33
CA ARG A 784 4.90 -6.77 -1.38
C ARG A 784 5.36 -6.44 -2.79
N LEU A 785 4.92 -7.19 -3.80
CA LEU A 785 5.23 -6.94 -5.21
C LEU A 785 4.65 -5.60 -5.68
N THR A 786 3.37 -5.35 -5.40
CA THR A 786 2.73 -4.06 -5.72
C THR A 786 3.43 -2.90 -5.00
N ARG A 787 3.82 -3.11 -3.73
CA ARG A 787 4.60 -2.12 -2.98
C ARG A 787 5.96 -1.85 -3.60
N ALA A 788 6.67 -2.88 -4.05
CA ALA A 788 7.98 -2.76 -4.68
C ALA A 788 7.88 -1.98 -6.02
N ARG A 789 6.85 -2.24 -6.82
CA ARG A 789 6.54 -1.47 -8.03
C ARG A 789 6.22 0.00 -7.70
N ALA A 790 5.46 0.24 -6.64
CA ALA A 790 5.17 1.60 -6.19
C ALA A 790 6.43 2.33 -5.70
N LEU A 791 7.33 1.65 -4.98
CA LEU A 791 8.63 2.22 -4.58
C LEU A 791 9.49 2.59 -5.79
N HIS A 792 9.49 1.77 -6.84
CA HIS A 792 10.20 2.07 -8.09
C HIS A 792 9.56 3.29 -8.79
N ALA A 793 8.24 3.32 -8.93
CA ALA A 793 7.53 4.47 -9.50
C ALA A 793 7.75 5.77 -8.68
N GLY A 794 7.98 5.66 -7.37
CA GLY A 794 8.33 6.76 -6.46
C GLY A 794 9.84 7.07 -6.41
N GLU A 795 10.61 6.61 -7.38
CA GLU A 795 12.05 6.85 -7.53
C GLU A 795 12.92 6.34 -6.36
N ASP A 796 12.37 5.48 -5.48
CA ASP A 796 13.14 4.80 -4.42
C ASP A 796 13.73 3.49 -4.95
N LEU A 797 14.63 3.60 -5.94
CA LEU A 797 15.26 2.46 -6.62
C LEU A 797 15.93 1.50 -5.63
N LYS A 798 16.53 2.03 -4.56
CA LYS A 798 17.23 1.21 -3.57
C LYS A 798 16.26 0.30 -2.79
N ALA A 799 15.17 0.86 -2.28
CA ALA A 799 14.17 0.08 -1.55
C ALA A 799 13.43 -0.90 -2.47
N ALA A 800 13.09 -0.45 -3.69
CA ALA A 800 12.47 -1.29 -4.70
C ALA A 800 13.34 -2.50 -5.05
N THR A 801 14.63 -2.28 -5.39
CA THR A 801 15.58 -3.36 -5.72
C THR A 801 15.74 -4.35 -4.56
N ALA A 802 15.84 -3.86 -3.32
CA ALA A 802 15.96 -4.73 -2.15
C ALA A 802 14.73 -5.65 -1.98
N GLU A 803 13.53 -5.12 -2.16
CA GLU A 803 12.28 -5.88 -2.07
C GLU A 803 12.14 -6.88 -3.22
N PHE A 804 12.44 -6.49 -4.45
CA PHE A 804 12.41 -7.39 -5.61
C PHE A 804 13.42 -8.53 -5.49
N VAL A 805 14.63 -8.28 -5.01
CA VAL A 805 15.64 -9.33 -4.76
C VAL A 805 15.13 -10.33 -3.70
N ALA A 806 14.49 -9.85 -2.65
CA ALA A 806 13.90 -10.70 -1.62
C ALA A 806 12.75 -11.56 -2.19
N LEU A 807 11.84 -10.96 -2.96
CA LEU A 807 10.73 -11.64 -3.62
C LEU A 807 11.20 -12.67 -4.66
N ALA A 808 12.24 -12.35 -5.44
CA ALA A 808 12.82 -13.27 -6.40
C ALA A 808 13.43 -14.51 -5.72
N ALA A 809 14.09 -14.32 -4.57
CA ALA A 809 14.63 -15.43 -3.77
C ALA A 809 13.52 -16.30 -3.17
N GLU A 810 12.42 -15.71 -2.71
CA GLU A 810 11.26 -16.39 -2.17
C GLU A 810 10.51 -17.17 -3.27
N SER A 811 10.17 -16.51 -4.38
CA SER A 811 9.43 -17.08 -5.50
C SER A 811 10.19 -18.20 -6.22
N ALA A 812 11.51 -18.27 -6.10
CA ALA A 812 12.31 -19.39 -6.64
C ALA A 812 11.91 -20.76 -6.04
N GLY A 813 11.31 -20.76 -4.85
CA GLY A 813 10.75 -21.95 -4.21
C GLY A 813 9.31 -22.30 -4.62
N TRP A 814 8.69 -21.53 -5.50
CA TRP A 814 7.30 -21.76 -5.95
C TRP A 814 7.24 -22.75 -7.11
N ASP A 815 7.29 -24.03 -6.77
CA ASP A 815 7.29 -25.10 -7.80
C ASP A 815 5.96 -25.23 -8.54
N ASP A 816 4.88 -24.77 -7.94
CA ASP A 816 3.52 -24.72 -8.46
C ASP A 816 3.27 -23.51 -9.36
N ASP A 817 4.06 -22.42 -9.24
CA ASP A 817 3.89 -21.20 -10.02
C ASP A 817 5.23 -20.63 -10.56
N PRO A 818 5.89 -21.33 -11.46
CA PRO A 818 7.11 -20.85 -12.08
C PRO A 818 6.88 -19.60 -12.96
N GLY A 819 5.64 -19.35 -13.42
CA GLY A 819 5.31 -18.17 -14.22
C GLY A 819 5.44 -16.85 -13.46
N SER A 820 4.94 -16.78 -12.24
CA SER A 820 5.12 -15.63 -11.36
C SER A 820 6.58 -15.42 -10.99
N HIS A 821 7.33 -16.50 -10.71
CA HIS A 821 8.78 -16.39 -10.51
C HIS A 821 9.50 -15.81 -11.72
N ALA A 822 9.13 -16.23 -12.94
CA ALA A 822 9.72 -15.70 -14.17
C ALA A 822 9.52 -14.18 -14.29
N MET A 823 8.34 -13.68 -13.97
CA MET A 823 8.03 -12.24 -14.00
C MET A 823 8.81 -11.47 -12.93
N ILE A 824 8.79 -11.93 -11.67
CA ILE A 824 9.48 -11.27 -10.56
C ILE A 824 10.99 -11.24 -10.81
N ALA A 825 11.58 -12.33 -11.28
CA ALA A 825 13.00 -12.40 -11.58
C ALA A 825 13.39 -11.48 -12.75
N ALA A 826 12.54 -11.35 -13.77
CA ALA A 826 12.74 -10.46 -14.90
C ALA A 826 12.69 -8.97 -14.49
N GLU A 827 11.70 -8.57 -13.67
CA GLU A 827 11.64 -7.21 -13.11
C GLU A 827 12.84 -6.93 -12.18
N THR A 828 13.24 -7.92 -11.36
CA THR A 828 14.45 -7.82 -10.52
C THR A 828 15.69 -7.56 -11.36
N ALA A 829 15.84 -8.22 -12.50
CA ALA A 829 16.96 -8.03 -13.40
C ALA A 829 17.01 -6.61 -13.95
N VAL A 830 15.86 -6.03 -14.33
CA VAL A 830 15.79 -4.64 -14.83
C VAL A 830 16.24 -3.66 -13.75
N LEU A 831 15.72 -3.77 -12.52
CA LEU A 831 16.07 -2.88 -11.41
C LEU A 831 17.56 -2.97 -11.02
N LEU A 832 18.15 -4.17 -11.07
CA LEU A 832 19.58 -4.35 -10.89
C LEU A 832 20.37 -3.69 -12.04
N GLY A 833 19.88 -3.75 -13.27
CA GLY A 833 20.44 -3.05 -14.43
C GLY A 833 20.38 -1.53 -14.29
N GLU A 834 19.25 -0.97 -13.82
CA GLU A 834 19.12 0.45 -13.50
C GLU A 834 20.13 0.90 -12.43
N SER A 835 20.34 0.06 -11.42
CA SER A 835 21.35 0.27 -10.37
C SER A 835 22.81 0.10 -10.85
N GLY A 836 23.03 -0.32 -12.11
CA GLY A 836 24.35 -0.58 -12.67
C GLY A 836 24.99 -1.91 -12.26
N GLU A 837 24.23 -2.80 -11.59
CA GLU A 837 24.68 -4.10 -11.08
C GLU A 837 24.49 -5.21 -12.15
N PHE A 838 25.07 -5.04 -13.35
CA PHE A 838 24.79 -5.87 -14.52
C PHE A 838 25.14 -7.36 -14.36
N ASP A 839 26.15 -7.73 -13.56
CA ASP A 839 26.47 -9.14 -13.30
C ASP A 839 25.31 -9.83 -12.57
N ARG A 840 24.77 -9.18 -11.54
CA ARG A 840 23.58 -9.68 -10.79
C ARG A 840 22.31 -9.61 -11.64
N ALA A 841 22.18 -8.58 -12.49
CA ALA A 841 21.08 -8.48 -13.43
C ALA A 841 21.08 -9.66 -14.41
N ARG A 842 22.25 -10.09 -14.88
CA ARG A 842 22.39 -11.28 -15.73
C ARG A 842 21.96 -12.55 -14.98
N GLU A 843 22.38 -12.74 -13.74
CA GLU A 843 22.00 -13.89 -12.92
C GLU A 843 20.47 -13.95 -12.73
N ALA A 844 19.83 -12.81 -12.45
CA ALA A 844 18.36 -12.74 -12.32
C ALA A 844 17.64 -13.01 -13.65
N ALA A 845 18.15 -12.50 -14.77
CA ALA A 845 17.63 -12.78 -16.11
C ALA A 845 17.74 -14.27 -16.48
N ASP A 846 18.85 -14.94 -16.10
CA ASP A 846 19.01 -16.38 -16.31
C ASP A 846 18.00 -17.20 -15.49
N GLN A 847 17.68 -16.77 -14.27
CA GLN A 847 16.61 -17.38 -13.44
C GLN A 847 15.24 -17.19 -14.10
N ALA A 848 14.95 -15.99 -14.59
CA ALA A 848 13.71 -15.71 -15.31
C ALA A 848 13.56 -16.58 -16.57
N LEU A 849 14.62 -16.75 -17.35
CA LEU A 849 14.66 -17.61 -18.52
C LEU A 849 14.43 -19.09 -18.17
N ALA A 850 15.03 -19.57 -17.09
CA ALA A 850 14.85 -20.94 -16.62
C ALA A 850 13.41 -21.21 -16.15
N ALA A 851 12.80 -20.25 -15.46
CA ALA A 851 11.40 -20.32 -15.03
C ALA A 851 10.41 -20.22 -16.22
N HIS A 852 10.68 -19.32 -17.17
CA HIS A 852 9.92 -19.17 -18.40
C HIS A 852 9.86 -20.50 -19.21
N ALA A 853 10.91 -21.28 -19.23
CA ALA A 853 10.91 -22.58 -19.89
C ALA A 853 9.89 -23.58 -19.30
N ARG A 854 9.46 -23.36 -18.03
CA ARG A 854 8.44 -24.19 -17.35
C ARG A 854 7.03 -23.59 -17.53
N ALA A 855 6.91 -22.27 -17.45
CA ALA A 855 5.66 -21.53 -17.64
C ALA A 855 5.94 -20.24 -18.45
N PRO A 856 5.66 -20.25 -19.76
CA PRO A 856 6.03 -19.16 -20.66
C PRO A 856 5.36 -17.81 -20.32
N ARG A 857 6.18 -16.73 -20.34
CA ARG A 857 5.77 -15.32 -20.17
C ARG A 857 6.46 -14.49 -21.27
N TYR A 858 6.00 -14.62 -22.51
CA TYR A 858 6.70 -14.13 -23.71
C TYR A 858 6.90 -12.61 -23.74
N GLU A 859 5.82 -11.84 -23.61
CA GLU A 859 5.90 -10.37 -23.69
C GLU A 859 6.71 -9.78 -22.55
N HIS A 860 6.38 -10.18 -21.32
CA HIS A 860 7.03 -9.64 -20.13
C HIS A 860 8.55 -9.89 -20.14
N LEU A 861 8.96 -11.13 -20.41
CA LEU A 861 10.38 -11.49 -20.44
C LEU A 861 11.11 -10.82 -21.60
N SER A 862 10.50 -10.77 -22.79
CA SER A 862 11.07 -10.07 -23.95
C SER A 862 11.27 -8.57 -23.67
N ASN A 863 10.29 -7.94 -23.02
CA ASN A 863 10.38 -6.53 -22.61
C ASN A 863 11.55 -6.31 -21.65
N SER A 864 11.66 -7.12 -20.59
CA SER A 864 12.71 -6.98 -19.59
C SER A 864 14.12 -7.20 -20.17
N LEU A 865 14.27 -8.19 -21.06
CA LEU A 865 15.57 -8.44 -21.71
C LEU A 865 15.98 -7.30 -22.66
N ARG A 866 15.04 -6.72 -23.40
CA ARG A 866 15.30 -5.57 -24.28
C ARG A 866 15.63 -4.32 -23.46
N GLU A 867 14.94 -4.10 -22.33
CA GLU A 867 15.23 -3.01 -21.40
C GLU A 867 16.63 -3.14 -20.82
N LEU A 868 17.02 -4.32 -20.35
CA LEU A 868 18.38 -4.61 -19.88
C LEU A 868 19.46 -4.32 -20.94
N ALA A 869 19.22 -4.73 -22.18
CA ALA A 869 20.14 -4.46 -23.28
C ALA A 869 20.33 -2.94 -23.48
N ARG A 870 19.23 -2.20 -23.42
CA ARG A 870 19.24 -0.74 -23.54
C ARG A 870 19.99 -0.07 -22.38
N LEU A 871 19.68 -0.45 -21.14
CA LEU A 871 20.36 0.07 -19.95
C LEU A 871 21.86 -0.20 -19.99
N GLN A 872 22.27 -1.40 -20.39
CA GLN A 872 23.68 -1.77 -20.55
C GLN A 872 24.40 -0.88 -21.56
N ALA A 873 23.80 -0.66 -22.73
CA ALA A 873 24.38 0.19 -23.77
C ALA A 873 24.40 1.67 -23.36
N GLN A 874 23.34 2.16 -22.68
CA GLN A 874 23.29 3.54 -22.20
C GLN A 874 24.34 3.86 -21.15
N GLN A 875 24.55 2.95 -20.19
CA GLN A 875 25.48 3.20 -19.08
C GLN A 875 26.94 2.92 -19.44
N GLN A 876 27.21 1.94 -20.31
CA GLN A 876 28.55 1.47 -20.60
C GLN A 876 29.01 1.77 -22.03
N GLY A 877 28.13 2.28 -22.89
CA GLY A 877 28.44 2.61 -24.27
C GLY A 877 29.06 1.42 -25.07
N PRO A 878 30.11 1.64 -25.83
CA PRO A 878 30.76 0.56 -26.60
C PRO A 878 31.25 -0.61 -25.76
N HIS A 879 31.62 -0.38 -24.49
CA HIS A 879 32.11 -1.44 -23.59
C HIS A 879 31.03 -2.41 -23.18
N GLY A 880 29.76 -1.96 -23.13
CA GLY A 880 28.61 -2.77 -22.79
C GLY A 880 27.96 -3.51 -23.97
N LEU A 881 28.41 -3.25 -25.21
CA LEU A 881 27.73 -3.68 -26.42
C LEU A 881 27.57 -5.21 -26.54
N ASP A 882 28.63 -5.96 -26.24
CA ASP A 882 28.60 -7.42 -26.35
C ASP A 882 27.61 -8.05 -25.35
N SER A 883 27.56 -7.53 -24.12
CA SER A 883 26.60 -7.95 -23.09
C SER A 883 25.18 -7.55 -23.47
N ALA A 884 24.97 -6.35 -24.00
CA ALA A 884 23.68 -5.90 -24.49
C ALA A 884 23.18 -6.79 -25.65
N ARG A 885 24.05 -7.16 -26.59
CA ARG A 885 23.71 -8.12 -27.68
C ARG A 885 23.34 -9.51 -27.16
N ALA A 886 23.95 -9.95 -26.06
CA ALA A 886 23.56 -11.23 -25.42
C ALA A 886 22.11 -11.19 -24.92
N PHE A 887 21.69 -10.11 -24.25
CA PHE A 887 20.28 -9.94 -23.85
C PHE A 887 19.33 -9.89 -25.06
N LEU A 888 19.70 -9.17 -26.14
CA LEU A 888 18.90 -9.13 -27.37
C LEU A 888 18.83 -10.51 -28.07
N THR A 889 19.88 -11.33 -27.96
CA THR A 889 19.89 -12.69 -28.48
C THR A 889 18.89 -13.57 -27.72
N ASP A 890 18.85 -13.45 -26.39
CA ASP A 890 17.85 -14.14 -25.57
C ASP A 890 16.43 -13.65 -25.89
N ALA A 891 16.22 -12.34 -26.04
CA ALA A 891 14.93 -11.79 -26.47
C ALA A 891 14.50 -12.29 -27.85
N GLY A 892 15.46 -12.48 -28.78
CA GLY A 892 15.21 -13.08 -30.09
C GLY A 892 14.74 -14.53 -30.00
N ARG A 893 15.34 -15.30 -29.08
CA ARG A 893 14.91 -16.68 -28.82
C ARG A 893 13.48 -16.73 -28.27
N ILE A 894 13.15 -15.83 -27.36
CA ILE A 894 11.77 -15.71 -26.82
C ILE A 894 10.77 -15.34 -27.93
N ALA A 895 11.13 -14.45 -28.86
CA ALA A 895 10.29 -14.08 -30.00
C ALA A 895 10.06 -15.28 -30.94
N ASP A 896 11.08 -16.12 -31.18
CA ASP A 896 10.97 -17.35 -31.98
C ASP A 896 10.09 -18.39 -31.28
N GLU A 897 10.20 -18.56 -29.98
CA GLU A 897 9.38 -19.45 -29.17
C GLU A 897 7.92 -18.99 -29.20
N ALA A 898 7.64 -17.69 -28.99
CA ALA A 898 6.30 -17.11 -29.06
C ALA A 898 5.64 -17.33 -30.43
N ARG A 899 6.39 -17.14 -31.51
CA ARG A 899 5.91 -17.38 -32.89
C ARG A 899 5.59 -18.86 -33.11
N THR A 900 6.41 -19.77 -32.55
CA THR A 900 6.17 -21.21 -32.67
C THR A 900 4.95 -21.63 -31.87
N ALA A 901 4.67 -20.97 -30.76
CA ALA A 901 3.49 -21.19 -29.93
C ALA A 901 2.22 -20.48 -30.46
N GLU A 902 2.33 -19.77 -31.59
CA GLU A 902 1.24 -18.92 -32.13
C GLU A 902 0.68 -17.91 -31.13
N PHE A 903 1.58 -17.38 -30.27
CA PHE A 903 1.21 -16.41 -29.23
C PHE A 903 0.87 -15.04 -29.84
N GLU A 904 -0.32 -14.54 -29.54
CA GLU A 904 -0.77 -13.19 -29.94
C GLU A 904 -0.31 -12.16 -28.93
N THR A 905 0.41 -11.13 -29.38
CA THR A 905 0.91 -10.03 -28.55
C THR A 905 -0.13 -8.94 -28.41
N HIS A 906 -0.14 -8.29 -27.22
CA HIS A 906 -0.93 -7.08 -26.98
C HIS A 906 -0.20 -5.85 -27.57
N GLY A 907 -0.44 -5.52 -28.82
CA GLY A 907 0.22 -4.43 -29.53
C GLY A 907 1.19 -4.89 -30.61
N ARG A 908 2.39 -4.28 -30.67
CA ARG A 908 3.38 -4.63 -31.69
C ARG A 908 3.98 -6.03 -31.48
N SER A 909 4.34 -6.66 -32.58
CA SER A 909 5.01 -7.98 -32.53
C SER A 909 6.36 -7.91 -31.80
N LEU A 910 6.74 -9.02 -31.16
CA LEU A 910 8.05 -9.13 -30.49
C LEU A 910 9.22 -8.92 -31.45
N ASP A 911 9.07 -9.35 -32.72
CA ASP A 911 10.05 -9.14 -33.77
C ASP A 911 10.27 -7.64 -34.09
N THR A 912 9.18 -6.86 -34.16
CA THR A 912 9.23 -5.42 -34.39
C THR A 912 9.92 -4.72 -33.22
N ALA A 913 9.49 -5.05 -32.00
CA ALA A 913 10.05 -4.50 -30.78
C ALA A 913 11.54 -4.83 -30.64
N LEU A 914 11.94 -6.05 -31.00
CA LEU A 914 13.34 -6.47 -30.97
C LEU A 914 14.18 -5.72 -32.02
N ALA A 915 13.68 -5.55 -33.24
CA ALA A 915 14.39 -4.82 -34.30
C ALA A 915 14.60 -3.34 -33.91
N TYR A 916 13.61 -2.73 -33.34
CA TYR A 916 13.70 -1.35 -32.82
C TYR A 916 14.74 -1.23 -31.69
N GLU A 917 14.74 -2.17 -30.72
CA GLU A 917 15.71 -2.13 -29.63
C GLU A 917 17.14 -2.42 -30.08
N HIS A 918 17.33 -3.27 -31.08
CA HIS A 918 18.65 -3.43 -31.74
C HIS A 918 19.17 -2.08 -32.28
N GLY A 919 18.29 -1.29 -32.89
CA GLY A 919 18.63 0.05 -33.39
C GLY A 919 19.04 1.00 -32.26
N ARG A 920 18.31 0.98 -31.15
CA ARG A 920 18.61 1.82 -29.97
C ARG A 920 19.93 1.44 -29.31
N VAL A 921 20.14 0.15 -29.04
CA VAL A 921 21.36 -0.38 -28.43
C VAL A 921 22.59 -0.07 -29.28
N ALA A 922 22.51 -0.27 -30.60
CA ALA A 922 23.58 0.07 -31.51
C ALA A 922 23.86 1.59 -31.53
N ALA A 923 22.84 2.44 -31.51
CA ALA A 923 22.97 3.88 -31.46
C ALA A 923 23.66 4.35 -30.16
N TYR A 924 23.29 3.83 -28.99
CA TYR A 924 23.93 4.16 -27.72
C TYR A 924 25.38 3.68 -27.65
N ALA A 925 25.70 2.58 -28.31
CA ALA A 925 27.09 2.07 -28.41
C ALA A 925 27.95 2.78 -29.48
N GLY A 926 27.34 3.68 -30.27
CA GLY A 926 28.07 4.40 -31.33
C GLY A 926 28.18 3.65 -32.66
N GLU A 927 27.53 2.50 -32.81
CA GLU A 927 27.49 1.69 -34.03
C GLU A 927 26.35 2.17 -34.97
N TYR A 928 26.46 3.40 -35.45
CA TYR A 928 25.37 4.13 -36.12
C TYR A 928 24.89 3.50 -37.44
N GLU A 929 25.77 2.87 -38.21
CA GLU A 929 25.40 2.17 -39.45
C GLU A 929 24.53 0.93 -39.12
N GLU A 930 24.90 0.16 -38.09
CA GLU A 930 24.13 -0.98 -37.61
C GLU A 930 22.76 -0.53 -37.03
N ALA A 931 22.77 0.58 -36.30
CA ALA A 931 21.58 1.21 -35.77
C ALA A 931 20.57 1.54 -36.89
N LEU A 932 21.03 2.19 -37.96
CA LEU A 932 20.16 2.57 -39.08
C LEU A 932 19.58 1.34 -39.79
N ILE A 933 20.38 0.28 -39.99
CA ILE A 933 19.92 -0.97 -40.58
C ILE A 933 18.81 -1.63 -39.73
N ALA A 934 19.01 -1.66 -38.41
CA ALA A 934 18.04 -2.25 -37.51
C ALA A 934 16.73 -1.44 -37.45
N LEU A 935 16.82 -0.10 -37.44
CA LEU A 935 15.64 0.80 -37.48
C LEU A 935 14.87 0.70 -38.80
N ASP A 936 15.57 0.57 -39.94
CA ASP A 936 14.93 0.34 -41.23
C ASP A 936 14.20 -1.02 -41.28
N LYS A 937 14.77 -2.04 -40.61
CA LYS A 937 14.08 -3.33 -40.43
C LYS A 937 12.83 -3.18 -39.55
N ALA A 938 12.91 -2.45 -38.44
CA ALA A 938 11.75 -2.19 -37.56
C ALA A 938 10.64 -1.46 -38.32
N LEU A 939 10.97 -0.43 -39.12
CA LEU A 939 10.02 0.29 -39.99
C LEU A 939 9.34 -0.62 -41.03
N ALA A 940 10.13 -1.54 -41.61
CA ALA A 940 9.58 -2.50 -42.56
C ALA A 940 8.59 -3.49 -41.91
N LEU A 941 8.79 -3.84 -40.64
CA LEU A 941 7.89 -4.70 -39.86
C LEU A 941 6.65 -3.95 -39.36
N LEU A 942 6.78 -2.66 -38.98
CA LEU A 942 5.66 -1.80 -38.60
C LEU A 942 4.71 -1.54 -39.78
N GLY A 943 5.24 -1.42 -40.97
CA GLY A 943 4.46 -1.12 -42.17
C GLY A 943 3.99 0.33 -42.24
N ASP A 944 2.76 0.56 -42.70
CA ASP A 944 2.19 1.90 -42.86
C ASP A 944 1.50 2.39 -41.58
N PRO A 945 1.66 3.69 -41.20
CA PRO A 945 1.09 4.25 -39.96
C PRO A 945 -0.43 4.56 -40.13
N ASN A 946 -1.19 3.64 -40.69
CA ASN A 946 -2.61 3.81 -40.97
C ASN A 946 -3.53 3.59 -39.76
N ARG A 947 -3.00 3.01 -38.66
CA ARG A 947 -3.72 2.84 -37.41
C ARG A 947 -3.22 3.89 -36.42
N ALA A 948 -4.14 4.48 -35.65
CA ALA A 948 -3.78 5.47 -34.65
C ALA A 948 -2.75 4.94 -33.61
N ASP A 949 -2.87 3.68 -33.25
CA ASP A 949 -1.97 3.04 -32.27
C ASP A 949 -0.56 2.79 -32.83
N ASP A 950 -0.41 2.67 -34.14
CA ASP A 950 0.87 2.42 -34.81
C ASP A 950 1.61 3.71 -35.19
N ALA A 951 0.91 4.86 -35.28
CA ALA A 951 1.46 6.10 -35.79
C ALA A 951 2.55 6.69 -34.89
N GLY A 952 2.38 6.66 -33.56
CA GLY A 952 3.34 7.16 -32.59
C GLY A 952 4.66 6.36 -32.62
N GLU A 953 4.57 5.04 -32.61
CA GLU A 953 5.75 4.16 -32.66
C GLU A 953 6.50 4.27 -33.99
N TRP A 954 5.75 4.35 -35.06
CA TRP A 954 6.31 4.54 -36.41
C TRP A 954 7.04 5.89 -36.51
N ALA A 955 6.45 6.96 -36.02
CA ALA A 955 7.05 8.30 -35.99
C ALA A 955 8.31 8.34 -35.12
N GLU A 956 8.30 7.70 -33.97
CA GLU A 956 9.48 7.62 -33.10
C GLU A 956 10.62 6.83 -33.74
N CYS A 957 10.32 5.73 -34.43
CA CYS A 957 11.32 4.98 -35.17
C CYS A 957 11.92 5.81 -36.32
N ILE A 958 11.11 6.56 -37.07
CA ILE A 958 11.56 7.52 -38.10
C ILE A 958 12.41 8.62 -37.49
N ARG A 959 12.00 9.17 -36.33
CA ARG A 959 12.73 10.22 -35.63
C ARG A 959 14.14 9.77 -35.25
N LEU A 960 14.23 8.56 -34.66
CA LEU A 960 15.51 7.99 -34.25
C LEU A 960 16.38 7.68 -35.49
N ALA A 961 15.82 7.07 -36.52
CA ALA A 961 16.53 6.81 -37.78
C ALA A 961 17.03 8.10 -38.44
N GLY A 962 16.19 9.14 -38.48
CA GLY A 962 16.58 10.47 -38.99
C GLY A 962 17.66 11.15 -38.18
N ALA A 963 17.62 11.01 -36.84
CA ALA A 963 18.66 11.54 -35.96
C ALA A 963 20.00 10.79 -36.17
N VAL A 964 19.97 9.45 -36.21
CA VAL A 964 21.16 8.63 -36.46
C VAL A 964 21.76 8.97 -37.82
N GLU A 965 20.97 9.03 -38.87
CA GLU A 965 21.43 9.32 -40.24
C GLU A 965 21.90 10.75 -40.37
N GLY A 966 21.19 11.73 -39.82
CA GLY A 966 21.52 13.17 -40.04
C GLY A 966 22.59 13.71 -39.14
N LEU A 967 22.52 13.42 -37.83
CA LEU A 967 23.40 14.01 -36.82
C LEU A 967 24.67 13.17 -36.59
N TYR A 968 24.55 11.83 -36.53
CA TYR A 968 25.65 10.97 -36.14
C TYR A 968 26.44 10.38 -37.34
N LEU A 969 25.73 10.08 -38.44
CA LEU A 969 26.37 9.66 -39.70
C LEU A 969 26.73 10.84 -40.62
N GLU A 970 26.40 12.07 -40.20
CA GLU A 970 26.63 13.28 -40.95
C GLU A 970 26.04 13.26 -42.39
N ARG A 971 24.83 12.69 -42.53
CA ARG A 971 24.08 12.56 -43.78
C ARG A 971 22.79 13.34 -43.78
N PRO A 972 22.82 14.68 -43.68
CA PRO A 972 21.60 15.46 -43.48
C PRO A 972 20.62 15.39 -44.68
N ALA A 973 21.08 15.25 -45.91
CA ALA A 973 20.21 15.22 -47.08
C ALA A 973 19.33 13.97 -47.16
N PRO A 974 19.82 12.73 -47.00
CA PRO A 974 18.98 11.55 -46.86
C PRO A 974 18.04 11.62 -45.65
N ALA A 975 18.52 12.04 -44.48
CA ALA A 975 17.73 12.19 -43.28
C ALA A 975 16.56 13.16 -43.48
N LEU A 976 16.79 14.33 -44.08
CA LEU A 976 15.74 15.29 -44.40
C LEU A 976 14.71 14.70 -45.38
N THR A 977 15.14 13.93 -46.38
CA THR A 977 14.22 13.26 -47.33
C THR A 977 13.31 12.27 -46.58
N ARG A 978 13.87 11.48 -45.67
CA ARG A 978 13.13 10.53 -44.83
C ARG A 978 12.10 11.27 -43.96
N LEU A 979 12.55 12.31 -43.23
CA LEU A 979 11.69 13.07 -42.31
C LEU A 979 10.58 13.81 -43.05
N GLU A 980 10.87 14.47 -44.18
CA GLU A 980 9.87 15.20 -44.98
C GLU A 980 8.80 14.28 -45.59
N ALA A 981 9.19 13.10 -46.03
CA ALA A 981 8.25 12.10 -46.53
C ALA A 981 7.31 11.61 -45.39
N ALA A 982 7.88 11.36 -44.21
CA ALA A 982 7.13 10.92 -43.03
C ALA A 982 6.17 12.02 -42.51
N ILE A 983 6.63 13.26 -42.43
CA ILE A 983 5.81 14.42 -42.06
C ILE A 983 4.61 14.58 -43.00
N ALA A 984 4.84 14.47 -44.31
CA ALA A 984 3.77 14.56 -45.30
C ALA A 984 2.72 13.41 -45.12
N GLN A 985 3.18 12.19 -44.82
CA GLN A 985 2.31 11.05 -44.60
C GLN A 985 1.49 11.18 -43.29
N LEU A 986 2.12 11.51 -42.16
CA LEU A 986 1.45 11.72 -40.87
C LEU A 986 0.45 12.87 -40.95
N THR A 987 0.81 13.98 -41.60
CA THR A 987 -0.10 15.12 -41.79
C THR A 987 -1.33 14.73 -42.64
N ALA A 988 -1.12 13.92 -43.69
CA ALA A 988 -2.24 13.42 -44.53
C ALA A 988 -3.18 12.49 -43.76
N LEU A 989 -2.67 11.77 -42.75
CA LEU A 989 -3.44 10.87 -41.86
C LEU A 989 -4.06 11.60 -40.65
N GLY A 990 -3.69 12.85 -40.40
CA GLY A 990 -4.21 13.66 -39.30
C GLY A 990 -3.43 13.54 -38.00
N HIS A 991 -2.28 12.87 -38.00
CA HIS A 991 -1.38 12.72 -36.84
C HIS A 991 -0.48 13.96 -36.71
N THR A 992 -1.04 15.06 -36.15
CA THR A 992 -0.39 16.38 -36.11
C THR A 992 0.72 16.45 -35.06
N GLU A 993 0.58 15.83 -33.91
CA GLU A 993 1.60 15.85 -32.83
C GLU A 993 2.86 15.11 -33.26
N GLU A 994 2.72 13.94 -33.86
CA GLU A 994 3.83 13.14 -34.39
C GLU A 994 4.54 13.87 -35.55
N ALA A 995 3.78 14.52 -36.42
CA ALA A 995 4.35 15.33 -37.51
C ALA A 995 5.14 16.54 -36.99
N GLU A 996 4.69 17.22 -35.93
CA GLU A 996 5.39 18.32 -35.27
C GLU A 996 6.71 17.87 -34.65
N ALA A 997 6.72 16.71 -33.97
CA ALA A 997 7.93 16.13 -33.41
C ALA A 997 9.02 15.88 -34.46
N LEU A 998 8.64 15.32 -35.63
CA LEU A 998 9.56 15.12 -36.76
C LEU A 998 9.98 16.45 -37.41
N THR A 999 9.09 17.45 -37.47
CA THR A 999 9.38 18.78 -38.02
C THR A 999 10.45 19.49 -37.19
N SER A 1000 10.44 19.35 -35.89
CA SER A 1000 11.44 19.91 -34.98
C SER A 1000 12.86 19.39 -35.33
N LEU A 1001 13.01 18.07 -35.52
CA LEU A 1001 14.29 17.46 -35.92
C LEU A 1001 14.72 17.89 -37.33
N ALA A 1002 13.78 17.92 -38.28
CA ALA A 1002 14.08 18.36 -39.65
C ALA A 1002 14.54 19.82 -39.71
N THR A 1003 13.97 20.71 -38.88
CA THR A 1003 14.42 22.08 -38.76
C THR A 1003 15.83 22.18 -38.21
N ARG A 1004 16.12 21.47 -37.16
CA ARG A 1004 17.47 21.40 -36.58
C ARG A 1004 18.52 20.94 -37.61
N LEU A 1005 18.22 19.89 -38.40
CA LEU A 1005 19.14 19.39 -39.44
C LEU A 1005 19.32 20.33 -40.62
N ARG A 1006 18.42 21.33 -40.84
CA ARG A 1006 18.60 22.38 -41.87
C ARG A 1006 19.45 23.53 -41.35
N ASP A 1007 19.44 23.80 -40.09
CA ASP A 1007 20.11 24.91 -39.41
C ASP A 1007 21.58 24.57 -39.08
N GLU A 1008 21.92 23.28 -38.92
CA GLU A 1008 23.27 22.75 -38.78
C GLU A 1008 23.89 22.50 -40.16
#